data_1f1b366ba616918b61914817ec8aeafc
#
_entry.id   1f1b366ba616918b61914817ec8aeafc
#
_cell.length_a   1.000
_cell.length_b   1.000
_cell.length_c   1.000
_cell.angle_alpha   90.00
_cell.angle_beta   90.00
_cell.angle_gamma   90.00
#
_symmetry.space_group_name_H-M   'P 1'
#
loop_
_entity.id
_entity.type
_entity.pdbx_description
1 polymer ?
#
loop_
_entity_poly.entity_id
_entity_poly.type
_entity_poly.pdbx_seq_one_letter_code
_entity_poly.pdbx_strand_id
1 'polypeptide(L)'
;MDGPAVRVFGRDPEFVRLSTFLDAIPRGPRGLLLEGEAGVGKTTVWRWALGQAAAAEFRVLACGPAEAEAKISYAALGDLFEGIVPGDLPYFPAPQRRALDVILLRRDDEGVRLDPRVVAAAVLASLRSLASTIPLLIAVDDVQWLDPPSARVLAFAVRRLKTERVGVLLSLRTPSGAGVPLGLDRAFGDDALVRLEVGPLSLGALHHVLQARIGAEFPRTVLIRLHETSGGNPFFALEIARDLVEHGVEGDAVPIPRSLRELVERRLARLPRHTQDLLLTIAALSQPTLLQLRAAAENPATVEADVERAARLGLIEVQGNSVRFSHPLLASIHYQATSPGQRRTLHSRLARVMVDIEERARHLALATTGPDAEVAESLDEAAARARSRGAPDAVAALLEEACRLTPPDDQAARWKRMGDAAMSHYLAGDTDRARALWEQIERSVPSGPARAAALWHLVEFRHENLSLQQQIEAMNRALLDAGDDTALTSAIHHTIALSLAWRGNARQAEAHAQFALEFAEAQGDPTTVAIAATAAAVVRFLSGHGPVRALIDRAVEMEWATKDLPLENSPRLMRGILLAHIGEEANVARADLTEVRRQAQESGLDVSLPVVLLAMADHECRVGDWEQARRYAKECIEAADRAEQVFRAPLGLLAMALLDARQGRLDAAQAAATEALTAAESAGPGYIEARIWAVLGFIELSRENPKGAHNWLRRVVQLEETGGYDEPTVFHCEGDAIEALLELGEVDEATALTDRLEQRGRELDRAWALAVGARCRGLLCAAQGDLVSAEGALERALVEQQRITEPFELGRTLLALGNIQRRRRQKQAARASLQRAQAIFEQLGARRWAARAAEEIQRAGVRAGPEQLTATEERVARLVGAGRTNREIAAALFITVKAVEANLTRIYAKLEVRSRTELALRLGAQQQPVKL
;
A
#
# COMPACT_ATOMS: atom_id res chain seq x y z
N MET A 1 16.99 -16.18 -33.98
CA MET A 1 16.83 -17.66 -33.87
C MET A 1 15.78 -18.12 -34.87
N ASP A 2 16.22 -18.44 -36.11
CA ASP A 2 15.35 -18.91 -37.17
C ASP A 2 15.32 -20.45 -37.19
N GLY A 3 14.45 -20.99 -36.35
CA GLY A 3 13.99 -22.37 -36.51
C GLY A 3 12.75 -22.35 -37.39
N PRO A 4 12.50 -23.38 -38.24
CA PRO A 4 11.33 -23.41 -39.10
C PRO A 4 10.08 -23.28 -38.25
N ALA A 5 9.18 -22.36 -38.65
CA ALA A 5 7.91 -22.12 -37.98
C ALA A 5 7.17 -23.47 -37.80
N VAL A 6 7.10 -23.95 -36.58
CA VAL A 6 6.41 -25.21 -36.24
C VAL A 6 4.94 -25.02 -36.61
N ARG A 7 4.49 -25.69 -37.66
CA ARG A 7 3.05 -25.69 -38.02
C ARG A 7 2.26 -26.28 -36.85
N VAL A 8 1.37 -25.50 -36.31
CA VAL A 8 0.45 -25.90 -35.25
C VAL A 8 -0.89 -26.25 -35.89
N PHE A 9 -1.48 -27.37 -35.53
CA PHE A 9 -2.69 -27.90 -36.13
C PHE A 9 -3.85 -27.91 -35.13
N GLY A 10 -5.05 -27.55 -35.60
CA GLY A 10 -6.29 -27.65 -34.84
C GLY A 10 -6.40 -26.68 -33.65
N ARG A 11 -5.80 -25.49 -33.76
CA ARG A 11 -5.80 -24.44 -32.71
C ARG A 11 -6.26 -23.08 -33.23
N ASP A 12 -6.98 -23.08 -34.35
CA ASP A 12 -7.44 -21.85 -35.00
C ASP A 12 -8.31 -20.98 -34.08
N PRO A 13 -9.26 -21.52 -33.28
CA PRO A 13 -10.06 -20.72 -32.35
C PRO A 13 -9.22 -20.04 -31.29
N GLU A 14 -8.24 -20.75 -30.73
CA GLU A 14 -7.31 -20.22 -29.72
C GLU A 14 -6.47 -19.10 -30.30
N PHE A 15 -5.99 -19.23 -31.52
CA PHE A 15 -5.19 -18.22 -32.21
C PHE A 15 -5.98 -16.94 -32.49
N VAL A 16 -7.23 -17.03 -32.87
CA VAL A 16 -8.09 -15.86 -33.07
C VAL A 16 -8.24 -15.09 -31.75
N ARG A 17 -8.46 -15.77 -30.65
CA ARG A 17 -8.58 -15.13 -29.33
C ARG A 17 -7.28 -14.51 -28.87
N LEU A 18 -6.14 -15.18 -29.09
CA LEU A 18 -4.81 -14.63 -28.77
C LEU A 18 -4.48 -13.40 -29.62
N SER A 19 -4.80 -13.41 -30.94
CA SER A 19 -4.62 -12.25 -31.80
C SER A 19 -5.45 -11.07 -31.26
N THR A 20 -6.72 -11.30 -30.93
CA THR A 20 -7.60 -10.27 -30.36
C THR A 20 -7.04 -9.71 -29.03
N PHE A 21 -6.49 -10.58 -28.18
CA PHE A 21 -5.83 -10.16 -26.96
C PHE A 21 -4.61 -9.27 -27.23
N LEU A 22 -3.73 -9.66 -28.14
CA LEU A 22 -2.55 -8.87 -28.50
C LEU A 22 -2.93 -7.50 -29.08
N ASP A 23 -3.93 -7.46 -29.97
CA ASP A 23 -4.46 -6.23 -30.60
C ASP A 23 -5.09 -5.25 -29.57
N ALA A 24 -5.50 -5.75 -28.41
CA ALA A 24 -6.10 -4.95 -27.35
C ALA A 24 -5.05 -4.29 -26.41
N ILE A 25 -3.85 -4.87 -26.28
CA ILE A 25 -2.79 -4.39 -25.35
C ILE A 25 -2.38 -2.92 -25.59
N PRO A 26 -2.26 -2.40 -26.84
CA PRO A 26 -1.92 -0.99 -27.05
C PRO A 26 -2.93 0.01 -26.45
N ARG A 27 -4.14 -0.44 -26.10
CA ARG A 27 -5.21 0.40 -25.52
C ARG A 27 -5.21 0.43 -23.99
N GLY A 28 -4.40 -0.40 -23.36
CA GLY A 28 -4.29 -0.51 -21.90
C GLY A 28 -4.00 -1.94 -21.44
N PRO A 29 -3.82 -2.15 -20.12
CA PRO A 29 -3.41 -3.45 -19.61
C PRO A 29 -4.48 -4.52 -19.83
N ARG A 30 -4.02 -5.74 -20.17
CA ARG A 30 -4.86 -6.91 -20.48
C ARG A 30 -4.27 -8.17 -19.88
N GLY A 31 -5.13 -9.08 -19.43
CA GLY A 31 -4.76 -10.41 -18.95
C GLY A 31 -5.31 -11.52 -19.84
N LEU A 32 -4.53 -12.59 -20.07
CA LEU A 32 -5.01 -13.81 -20.67
C LEU A 32 -4.46 -15.03 -19.93
N LEU A 33 -5.35 -15.90 -19.50
CA LEU A 33 -5.04 -17.16 -18.80
C LEU A 33 -5.37 -18.35 -19.70
N LEU A 34 -4.33 -19.10 -20.11
CA LEU A 34 -4.44 -20.39 -20.81
C LEU A 34 -4.62 -21.51 -19.81
N GLU A 35 -5.78 -22.15 -19.79
CA GLU A 35 -6.08 -23.26 -18.88
C GLU A 35 -6.19 -24.59 -19.64
N GLY A 36 -5.81 -25.69 -19.02
CA GLY A 36 -5.98 -27.02 -19.62
C GLY A 36 -5.12 -28.07 -18.95
N GLU A 37 -5.36 -29.34 -19.29
CA GLU A 37 -4.63 -30.48 -18.76
C GLU A 37 -3.13 -30.47 -19.12
N ALA A 38 -2.33 -31.20 -18.36
CA ALA A 38 -0.93 -31.41 -18.67
C ALA A 38 -0.77 -32.14 -20.02
N GLY A 39 0.12 -31.64 -20.89
CA GLY A 39 0.38 -32.24 -22.19
C GLY A 39 -0.60 -31.91 -23.33
N VAL A 40 -1.67 -31.12 -23.06
CA VAL A 40 -2.70 -30.76 -24.05
C VAL A 40 -2.20 -29.76 -25.11
N GLY A 41 -1.04 -29.15 -24.92
CA GLY A 41 -0.41 -28.25 -25.87
C GLY A 41 -0.46 -26.77 -25.50
N LYS A 42 -0.69 -26.39 -24.23
CA LYS A 42 -0.66 -24.99 -23.74
C LYS A 42 0.62 -24.27 -24.12
N THR A 43 1.76 -24.86 -23.83
CA THR A 43 3.08 -24.32 -24.18
C THR A 43 3.25 -24.04 -25.67
N THR A 44 2.63 -24.86 -26.54
CA THR A 44 2.65 -24.63 -28.00
C THR A 44 1.84 -23.41 -28.39
N VAL A 45 0.65 -23.24 -27.80
CA VAL A 45 -0.23 -22.08 -27.99
C VAL A 45 0.43 -20.81 -27.40
N TRP A 46 1.03 -20.93 -26.24
CA TRP A 46 1.79 -19.87 -25.55
C TRP A 46 2.99 -19.41 -26.41
N ARG A 47 3.82 -20.33 -26.92
CA ARG A 47 4.94 -20.00 -27.81
C ARG A 47 4.51 -19.33 -29.11
N TRP A 48 3.39 -19.78 -29.66
CA TRP A 48 2.81 -19.13 -30.84
C TRP A 48 2.45 -17.65 -30.56
N ALA A 49 1.84 -17.37 -29.41
CA ALA A 49 1.53 -16.00 -28.99
C ALA A 49 2.78 -15.14 -28.84
N LEU A 50 3.88 -15.69 -28.27
CA LEU A 50 5.17 -14.98 -28.20
C LEU A 50 5.70 -14.61 -29.58
N GLY A 51 5.61 -15.57 -30.56
CA GLY A 51 6.04 -15.34 -31.95
C GLY A 51 5.22 -14.22 -32.60
N GLN A 52 3.89 -14.20 -32.39
CA GLN A 52 3.04 -13.13 -32.92
C GLN A 52 3.34 -11.77 -32.26
N ALA A 53 3.55 -11.74 -30.93
CA ALA A 53 3.91 -10.53 -30.22
C ALA A 53 5.26 -9.97 -30.71
N ALA A 54 6.27 -10.83 -30.89
CA ALA A 54 7.57 -10.42 -31.45
C ALA A 54 7.43 -9.88 -32.89
N ALA A 55 6.63 -10.52 -33.74
CA ALA A 55 6.36 -10.06 -35.11
C ALA A 55 5.61 -8.71 -35.14
N ALA A 56 4.82 -8.41 -34.10
CA ALA A 56 4.11 -7.14 -33.93
C ALA A 56 4.94 -6.10 -33.13
N GLU A 57 6.25 -6.30 -33.04
CA GLU A 57 7.22 -5.40 -32.37
C GLU A 57 6.95 -5.16 -30.88
N PHE A 58 6.32 -6.11 -30.19
CA PHE A 58 6.21 -6.06 -28.74
C PHE A 58 7.55 -6.39 -28.09
N ARG A 59 7.83 -5.74 -26.97
CA ARG A 59 8.86 -6.25 -26.05
C ARG A 59 8.27 -7.43 -25.29
N VAL A 60 8.96 -8.58 -25.32
CA VAL A 60 8.47 -9.81 -24.68
C VAL A 60 9.38 -10.14 -23.52
N LEU A 61 8.81 -10.24 -22.30
CA LEU A 61 9.46 -10.81 -21.12
C LEU A 61 8.82 -12.18 -20.88
N ALA A 62 9.58 -13.25 -21.03
CA ALA A 62 9.03 -14.60 -20.97
C ALA A 62 9.85 -15.48 -20.04
N CYS A 63 9.16 -16.28 -19.22
CA CYS A 63 9.79 -17.35 -18.44
C CYS A 63 8.90 -18.62 -18.45
N GLY A 64 9.53 -19.76 -18.19
CA GLY A 64 8.86 -21.05 -18.05
C GLY A 64 9.39 -21.78 -16.83
N PRO A 65 8.96 -21.38 -15.62
CA PRO A 65 9.44 -21.95 -14.38
C PRO A 65 9.15 -23.44 -14.31
N ALA A 66 10.06 -24.18 -13.67
CA ALA A 66 9.94 -25.61 -13.46
C ALA A 66 9.72 -25.94 -11.97
N GLU A 67 9.19 -27.14 -11.68
CA GLU A 67 8.87 -27.59 -10.32
C GLU A 67 10.08 -27.51 -9.39
N ALA A 68 11.30 -27.83 -9.86
CA ALA A 68 12.51 -27.76 -9.06
C ALA A 68 12.96 -26.31 -8.75
N GLU A 69 12.61 -25.35 -9.60
CA GLU A 69 12.94 -23.94 -9.46
C GLU A 69 11.93 -23.17 -8.57
N ALA A 70 10.75 -23.75 -8.34
CA ALA A 70 9.68 -23.12 -7.57
C ALA A 70 10.09 -22.70 -6.15
N LYS A 71 11.23 -23.16 -5.66
CA LYS A 71 11.76 -22.83 -4.33
C LYS A 71 13.02 -21.95 -4.37
N ILE A 72 13.49 -21.55 -5.55
CA ILE A 72 14.66 -20.68 -5.70
C ILE A 72 14.19 -19.24 -5.72
N SER A 73 14.72 -18.42 -4.80
CA SER A 73 14.28 -17.04 -4.64
C SER A 73 14.55 -16.21 -5.91
N TYR A 74 13.51 -15.61 -6.44
CA TYR A 74 13.53 -14.72 -7.61
C TYR A 74 14.02 -15.36 -8.91
N ALA A 75 13.99 -16.68 -9.04
CA ALA A 75 14.42 -17.38 -10.25
C ALA A 75 13.65 -16.89 -11.48
N ALA A 76 12.31 -16.87 -11.40
CA ALA A 76 11.48 -16.44 -12.51
C ALA A 76 11.64 -14.96 -12.87
N LEU A 77 11.89 -14.08 -11.91
CA LEU A 77 12.22 -12.68 -12.20
C LEU A 77 13.58 -12.57 -12.88
N GLY A 78 14.57 -13.38 -12.50
CA GLY A 78 15.85 -13.49 -13.20
C GLY A 78 15.67 -13.79 -14.69
N ASP A 79 14.86 -14.82 -14.99
CA ASP A 79 14.54 -15.22 -16.37
C ASP A 79 13.78 -14.14 -17.13
N LEU A 80 12.75 -13.53 -16.51
CA LEU A 80 11.96 -12.47 -17.14
C LEU A 80 12.79 -11.24 -17.52
N PHE A 81 13.80 -10.92 -16.72
CA PHE A 81 14.69 -9.79 -16.96
C PHE A 81 16.00 -10.18 -17.65
N GLU A 82 16.12 -11.43 -18.10
CA GLU A 82 17.25 -11.85 -18.92
C GLU A 82 17.31 -11.00 -20.21
N GLY A 83 18.47 -10.50 -20.55
CA GLY A 83 18.66 -9.62 -21.71
C GLY A 83 18.26 -8.15 -21.54
N ILE A 84 17.65 -7.77 -20.41
CA ILE A 84 17.41 -6.36 -20.09
C ILE A 84 18.69 -5.74 -19.52
N VAL A 85 19.26 -4.78 -20.25
CA VAL A 85 20.46 -4.07 -19.81
C VAL A 85 20.10 -2.84 -18.95
N PRO A 86 21.01 -2.38 -18.06
CA PRO A 86 20.74 -1.21 -17.21
C PRO A 86 20.31 0.06 -17.95
N GLY A 87 20.71 0.22 -19.21
CA GLY A 87 20.34 1.36 -20.08
C GLY A 87 18.87 1.33 -20.54
N ASP A 88 18.23 0.18 -20.52
CA ASP A 88 16.79 0.04 -20.86
C ASP A 88 15.87 0.44 -19.70
N LEU A 89 16.44 0.60 -18.50
CA LEU A 89 15.70 0.85 -17.29
C LEU A 89 15.67 2.34 -16.94
N PRO A 90 14.65 2.83 -16.23
CA PRO A 90 14.57 4.23 -15.83
C PRO A 90 15.68 4.57 -14.82
N TYR A 91 15.85 5.88 -14.58
CA TYR A 91 16.63 6.31 -13.43
C TYR A 91 15.88 5.94 -12.14
N PHE A 92 16.45 5.04 -11.36
CA PHE A 92 15.93 4.61 -10.08
C PHE A 92 16.53 5.40 -8.92
N PRO A 93 15.78 5.64 -7.84
CA PRO A 93 16.37 5.89 -6.53
C PRO A 93 17.35 4.78 -6.14
N ALA A 94 18.42 5.17 -5.40
CA ALA A 94 19.49 4.22 -5.06
C ALA A 94 18.99 2.90 -4.39
N PRO A 95 17.98 2.91 -3.49
CA PRO A 95 17.45 1.68 -2.90
C PRO A 95 16.83 0.74 -3.94
N GLN A 96 16.02 1.27 -4.89
CA GLN A 96 15.35 0.48 -5.92
C GLN A 96 16.36 -0.11 -6.92
N ARG A 97 17.35 0.68 -7.34
CA ARG A 97 18.42 0.19 -8.20
C ARG A 97 19.17 -0.96 -7.54
N ARG A 98 19.60 -0.77 -6.29
CA ARG A 98 20.29 -1.81 -5.52
C ARG A 98 19.47 -3.08 -5.40
N ALA A 99 18.17 -2.95 -5.04
CA ALA A 99 17.28 -4.09 -4.92
C ALA A 99 17.21 -4.89 -6.23
N LEU A 100 17.03 -4.22 -7.36
CA LEU A 100 16.98 -4.87 -8.67
C LEU A 100 18.31 -5.56 -9.02
N ASP A 101 19.44 -4.91 -8.77
CA ASP A 101 20.77 -5.48 -9.06
C ASP A 101 21.05 -6.73 -8.22
N VAL A 102 20.62 -6.76 -6.95
CA VAL A 102 20.81 -7.92 -6.07
C VAL A 102 19.91 -9.09 -6.47
N ILE A 103 18.61 -8.86 -6.74
CA ILE A 103 17.70 -9.96 -7.12
C ILE A 103 18.03 -10.55 -8.50
N LEU A 104 18.59 -9.74 -9.41
CA LEU A 104 19.06 -10.19 -10.72
C LEU A 104 20.52 -10.72 -10.69
N LEU A 105 21.08 -10.91 -9.50
CA LEU A 105 22.46 -11.40 -9.30
C LEU A 105 23.54 -10.58 -10.05
N ARG A 106 23.29 -9.29 -10.28
CA ARG A 106 24.25 -8.35 -10.90
C ARG A 106 25.22 -7.75 -9.89
N ARG A 107 24.89 -7.87 -8.60
CA ARG A 107 25.68 -7.37 -7.47
C ARG A 107 25.46 -8.25 -6.24
N ASP A 108 26.50 -8.43 -5.43
CA ASP A 108 26.38 -9.04 -4.12
C ASP A 108 25.63 -8.13 -3.14
N ASP A 109 24.95 -8.72 -2.16
CA ASP A 109 24.09 -8.01 -1.20
C ASP A 109 24.85 -7.18 -0.16
N GLU A 110 26.17 -7.36 -0.03
CA GLU A 110 27.04 -6.64 0.92
C GLU A 110 26.47 -6.61 2.37
N GLY A 111 25.65 -7.59 2.75
CA GLY A 111 25.05 -7.68 4.08
C GLY A 111 23.90 -6.67 4.37
N VAL A 112 23.40 -5.97 3.36
CA VAL A 112 22.25 -5.06 3.51
C VAL A 112 20.95 -5.82 3.23
N ARG A 113 20.06 -5.81 4.20
CA ARG A 113 18.73 -6.42 4.09
C ARG A 113 17.89 -5.66 3.08
N LEU A 114 17.36 -6.34 2.08
CA LEU A 114 16.43 -5.75 1.11
C LEU A 114 14.99 -5.85 1.63
N ASP A 115 14.26 -4.75 1.49
CA ASP A 115 12.81 -4.77 1.71
C ASP A 115 12.13 -5.34 0.45
N PRO A 116 11.28 -6.39 0.57
CA PRO A 116 10.55 -6.97 -0.56
C PRO A 116 9.70 -5.97 -1.33
N ARG A 117 9.25 -4.91 -0.68
CA ARG A 117 8.43 -3.85 -1.28
C ARG A 117 9.25 -2.96 -2.20
N VAL A 118 10.51 -2.68 -1.83
CA VAL A 118 11.45 -1.95 -2.69
C VAL A 118 11.70 -2.73 -3.98
N VAL A 119 11.85 -4.06 -3.87
CA VAL A 119 11.96 -4.95 -5.02
C VAL A 119 10.74 -4.83 -5.93
N ALA A 120 9.54 -4.93 -5.35
CA ALA A 120 8.29 -4.86 -6.09
C ALA A 120 8.08 -3.48 -6.76
N ALA A 121 8.44 -2.39 -6.08
CA ALA A 121 8.40 -1.04 -6.63
C ALA A 121 9.38 -0.86 -7.78
N ALA A 122 10.60 -1.41 -7.68
CA ALA A 122 11.60 -1.37 -8.74
C ALA A 122 11.15 -2.13 -9.99
N VAL A 123 10.56 -3.32 -9.82
CA VAL A 123 10.00 -4.10 -10.92
C VAL A 123 8.82 -3.37 -11.58
N LEU A 124 7.89 -2.82 -10.82
CA LEU A 124 6.78 -2.02 -11.37
C LEU A 124 7.29 -0.82 -12.18
N ALA A 125 8.26 -0.08 -11.65
CA ALA A 125 8.85 1.06 -12.35
C ALA A 125 9.57 0.63 -13.64
N SER A 126 10.26 -0.54 -13.62
CA SER A 126 10.86 -1.15 -14.80
C SER A 126 9.82 -1.47 -15.87
N LEU A 127 8.73 -2.16 -15.50
CA LEU A 127 7.67 -2.54 -16.43
C LEU A 127 7.00 -1.31 -17.06
N ARG A 128 6.75 -0.26 -16.28
CA ARG A 128 6.21 1.01 -16.77
C ARG A 128 7.14 1.69 -17.77
N SER A 129 8.43 1.73 -17.46
CA SER A 129 9.44 2.30 -18.37
C SER A 129 9.52 1.52 -19.68
N LEU A 130 9.59 0.20 -19.61
CA LEU A 130 9.65 -0.66 -20.79
C LEU A 130 8.38 -0.53 -21.64
N ALA A 131 7.21 -0.43 -21.04
CA ALA A 131 5.93 -0.26 -21.73
C ALA A 131 5.69 1.17 -22.28
N SER A 132 6.49 2.16 -21.87
CA SER A 132 6.32 3.55 -22.30
C SER A 132 6.67 3.76 -23.78
N THR A 133 7.64 3.01 -24.30
CA THR A 133 8.14 3.12 -25.69
C THR A 133 7.39 2.22 -26.64
N ILE A 134 7.30 0.92 -26.32
CA ILE A 134 6.64 -0.12 -27.13
C ILE A 134 5.76 -0.97 -26.24
N PRO A 135 4.70 -1.60 -26.77
CA PRO A 135 3.86 -2.50 -25.98
C PRO A 135 4.68 -3.65 -25.38
N LEU A 136 4.36 -4.04 -24.15
CA LEU A 136 5.05 -5.05 -23.37
C LEU A 136 4.16 -6.28 -23.19
N LEU A 137 4.70 -7.47 -23.42
CA LEU A 137 4.07 -8.74 -23.06
C LEU A 137 4.87 -9.43 -21.96
N ILE A 138 4.26 -9.65 -20.80
CA ILE A 138 4.77 -10.49 -19.73
C ILE A 138 4.14 -11.87 -19.89
N ALA A 139 4.95 -12.89 -20.09
CA ALA A 139 4.47 -14.24 -20.41
C ALA A 139 5.11 -15.28 -19.49
N VAL A 140 4.27 -16.01 -18.73
CA VAL A 140 4.70 -17.07 -17.82
C VAL A 140 4.05 -18.37 -18.23
N ASP A 141 4.85 -19.36 -18.60
CA ASP A 141 4.37 -20.72 -18.86
C ASP A 141 4.36 -21.53 -17.55
N ASP A 142 3.35 -22.39 -17.36
CA ASP A 142 3.20 -23.22 -16.15
C ASP A 142 3.32 -22.41 -14.83
N VAL A 143 2.51 -21.33 -14.70
CA VAL A 143 2.55 -20.35 -13.59
C VAL A 143 2.44 -20.98 -12.18
N GLN A 144 1.94 -22.21 -12.04
CA GLN A 144 1.90 -22.95 -10.78
C GLN A 144 3.28 -23.29 -10.21
N TRP A 145 4.34 -23.17 -11.01
CA TRP A 145 5.74 -23.38 -10.61
C TRP A 145 6.52 -22.09 -10.35
N LEU A 146 5.82 -20.95 -10.43
CA LEU A 146 6.44 -19.65 -10.14
C LEU A 146 6.90 -19.60 -8.68
N ASP A 147 8.14 -19.21 -8.45
CA ASP A 147 8.62 -19.04 -7.09
C ASP A 147 7.83 -17.96 -6.32
N PRO A 148 7.52 -18.17 -5.04
CA PRO A 148 6.65 -17.26 -4.29
C PRO A 148 7.12 -15.80 -4.25
N PRO A 149 8.43 -15.48 -4.08
CA PRO A 149 8.92 -14.12 -4.17
C PRO A 149 8.62 -13.45 -5.52
N SER A 150 8.90 -14.12 -6.65
CA SER A 150 8.56 -13.62 -8.00
C SER A 150 7.06 -13.45 -8.19
N ALA A 151 6.25 -14.42 -7.75
CA ALA A 151 4.79 -14.37 -7.84
C ALA A 151 4.24 -13.15 -7.11
N ARG A 152 4.73 -12.86 -5.92
CA ARG A 152 4.32 -11.70 -5.12
C ARG A 152 4.67 -10.37 -5.78
N VAL A 153 5.89 -10.25 -6.29
CA VAL A 153 6.35 -9.05 -7.00
C VAL A 153 5.53 -8.81 -8.27
N LEU A 154 5.27 -9.85 -9.05
CA LEU A 154 4.44 -9.75 -10.26
C LEU A 154 2.99 -9.41 -9.91
N ALA A 155 2.40 -10.04 -8.89
CA ALA A 155 1.05 -9.72 -8.43
C ALA A 155 0.93 -8.26 -7.94
N PHE A 156 1.94 -7.77 -7.22
CA PHE A 156 2.03 -6.37 -6.82
C PHE A 156 2.07 -5.43 -8.04
N ALA A 157 2.90 -5.74 -9.03
CA ALA A 157 3.05 -4.94 -10.22
C ALA A 157 1.77 -4.93 -11.09
N VAL A 158 1.21 -6.11 -11.36
CA VAL A 158 0.02 -6.26 -12.22
C VAL A 158 -1.18 -5.50 -11.66
N ARG A 159 -1.44 -5.55 -10.36
CA ARG A 159 -2.53 -4.80 -9.72
C ARG A 159 -2.40 -3.27 -9.83
N ARG A 160 -1.21 -2.76 -10.16
CA ARG A 160 -0.91 -1.33 -10.25
C ARG A 160 -0.77 -0.80 -11.66
N LEU A 161 -0.94 -1.65 -12.66
CA LEU A 161 -1.05 -1.26 -14.06
C LEU A 161 -2.46 -0.69 -14.30
N LYS A 162 -2.57 0.52 -14.84
CA LYS A 162 -3.86 1.20 -15.09
C LYS A 162 -4.03 1.61 -16.56
N THR A 163 -3.02 2.20 -17.14
CA THR A 163 -3.05 2.76 -18.50
C THR A 163 -1.87 2.29 -19.35
N GLU A 164 -0.97 1.53 -18.76
CA GLU A 164 0.23 1.04 -19.41
C GLU A 164 -0.10 -0.01 -20.48
N ARG A 165 0.62 0.00 -21.60
CA ARG A 165 0.43 -0.94 -22.73
C ARG A 165 1.09 -2.28 -22.39
N VAL A 166 0.51 -3.00 -21.41
CA VAL A 166 1.05 -4.25 -20.90
C VAL A 166 0.03 -5.38 -21.05
N GLY A 167 0.46 -6.48 -21.68
CA GLY A 167 -0.26 -7.76 -21.68
C GLY A 167 0.36 -8.72 -20.66
N VAL A 168 -0.47 -9.49 -19.97
CA VAL A 168 -0.04 -10.58 -19.08
C VAL A 168 -0.63 -11.88 -19.62
N LEU A 169 0.23 -12.79 -20.07
CA LEU A 169 -0.13 -14.08 -20.61
C LEU A 169 0.38 -15.20 -19.70
N LEU A 170 -0.51 -15.90 -19.05
CA LEU A 170 -0.18 -17.00 -18.15
C LEU A 170 -0.70 -18.33 -18.71
N SER A 171 0.03 -19.44 -18.49
CA SER A 171 -0.52 -20.79 -18.65
C SER A 171 -0.64 -21.49 -17.30
N LEU A 172 -1.72 -22.25 -17.11
CA LEU A 172 -2.05 -22.95 -15.87
C LEU A 172 -2.53 -24.37 -16.15
N ARG A 173 -2.11 -25.33 -15.34
CA ARG A 173 -2.64 -26.71 -15.38
C ARG A 173 -3.92 -26.81 -14.56
N THR A 174 -4.94 -27.47 -15.14
CA THR A 174 -6.20 -27.82 -14.45
C THR A 174 -6.21 -29.31 -14.08
N PRO A 175 -6.86 -29.71 -12.97
CA PRO A 175 -7.52 -28.90 -11.96
C PRO A 175 -6.52 -28.40 -10.90
N SER A 176 -6.37 -27.09 -10.74
CA SER A 176 -5.44 -26.56 -9.73
C SER A 176 -6.15 -26.15 -8.45
N GLY A 177 -7.44 -26.19 -8.29
CA GLY A 177 -8.16 -25.87 -7.03
C GLY A 177 -7.77 -24.50 -6.38
N ALA A 178 -6.75 -23.86 -6.91
CA ALA A 178 -6.26 -22.55 -6.51
C ALA A 178 -7.02 -21.45 -7.24
N GLY A 179 -7.15 -20.27 -6.63
CA GLY A 179 -7.69 -19.07 -7.28
C GLY A 179 -6.92 -18.67 -8.53
N VAL A 180 -7.35 -17.59 -9.18
CA VAL A 180 -6.69 -17.05 -10.38
C VAL A 180 -5.27 -16.60 -10.04
N PRO A 181 -4.23 -17.11 -10.75
CA PRO A 181 -2.85 -16.80 -10.46
C PRO A 181 -2.57 -15.29 -10.49
N LEU A 182 -1.65 -14.82 -9.66
CA LEU A 182 -1.24 -13.42 -9.53
C LEU A 182 -2.40 -12.44 -9.21
N GLY A 183 -3.57 -12.95 -8.86
CA GLY A 183 -4.75 -12.13 -8.62
C GLY A 183 -5.21 -11.36 -9.86
N LEU A 184 -5.11 -11.97 -11.06
CA LEU A 184 -5.50 -11.33 -12.31
C LEU A 184 -6.98 -10.94 -12.34
N ASP A 185 -7.84 -11.70 -11.68
CA ASP A 185 -9.27 -11.44 -11.52
C ASP A 185 -9.56 -10.13 -10.75
N ARG A 186 -8.69 -9.79 -9.80
CA ARG A 186 -8.77 -8.54 -9.04
C ARG A 186 -8.05 -7.37 -9.74
N ALA A 187 -7.02 -7.68 -10.52
CA ALA A 187 -6.21 -6.68 -11.22
C ALA A 187 -6.87 -6.16 -12.49
N PHE A 188 -7.55 -7.05 -13.21
CA PHE A 188 -8.23 -6.76 -14.47
C PHE A 188 -9.73 -6.99 -14.28
N GLY A 189 -10.56 -6.01 -14.67
CA GLY A 189 -12.01 -6.22 -14.72
C GLY A 189 -12.40 -7.30 -15.72
N ASP A 190 -13.65 -7.77 -15.66
CA ASP A 190 -14.16 -8.87 -16.50
C ASP A 190 -13.94 -8.67 -18.00
N ASP A 191 -13.94 -7.42 -18.48
CA ASP A 191 -13.69 -7.06 -19.87
C ASP A 191 -12.19 -7.09 -20.27
N ALA A 192 -11.29 -7.16 -19.30
CA ALA A 192 -9.85 -7.07 -19.51
C ALA A 192 -9.10 -8.37 -19.24
N LEU A 193 -9.75 -9.37 -18.60
CA LEU A 193 -9.22 -10.70 -18.36
C LEU A 193 -9.92 -11.73 -19.27
N VAL A 194 -9.14 -12.40 -20.12
CA VAL A 194 -9.62 -13.49 -20.98
C VAL A 194 -9.18 -14.83 -20.39
N ARG A 195 -10.12 -15.73 -20.16
CA ARG A 195 -9.82 -17.15 -19.86
C ARG A 195 -10.02 -17.97 -21.12
N LEU A 196 -8.99 -18.72 -21.50
CA LEU A 196 -8.97 -19.55 -22.70
C LEU A 196 -8.61 -20.98 -22.33
N GLU A 197 -9.60 -21.85 -22.41
CA GLU A 197 -9.41 -23.28 -22.20
C GLU A 197 -8.81 -23.91 -23.46
N VAL A 198 -7.68 -24.60 -23.28
CA VAL A 198 -7.02 -25.39 -24.33
C VAL A 198 -7.45 -26.82 -24.17
N GLY A 199 -8.37 -27.26 -25.02
CA GLY A 199 -8.94 -28.60 -25.00
C GLY A 199 -8.12 -29.64 -25.78
N PRO A 200 -8.57 -30.92 -25.81
CA PRO A 200 -7.95 -31.98 -26.57
C PRO A 200 -8.04 -31.73 -28.09
N LEU A 201 -7.12 -32.32 -28.84
CA LEU A 201 -7.13 -32.20 -30.32
C LEU A 201 -8.19 -33.17 -30.93
N SER A 202 -8.78 -32.75 -32.03
CA SER A 202 -9.60 -33.62 -32.86
C SER A 202 -8.74 -34.69 -33.50
N LEU A 203 -9.35 -35.79 -33.91
CA LEU A 203 -8.68 -36.89 -34.62
C LEU A 203 -7.87 -36.41 -35.83
N GLY A 204 -8.45 -35.48 -36.63
CA GLY A 204 -7.78 -34.93 -37.81
C GLY A 204 -6.57 -34.08 -37.45
N ALA A 205 -6.70 -33.23 -36.45
CA ALA A 205 -5.58 -32.42 -35.96
C ALA A 205 -4.48 -33.32 -35.36
N LEU A 206 -4.86 -34.36 -34.61
CA LEU A 206 -3.91 -35.31 -34.03
C LEU A 206 -3.13 -36.07 -35.12
N HIS A 207 -3.80 -36.49 -36.20
CA HIS A 207 -3.14 -37.14 -37.36
C HIS A 207 -2.04 -36.22 -37.93
N HIS A 208 -2.33 -34.96 -38.18
CA HIS A 208 -1.34 -34.00 -38.70
C HIS A 208 -0.18 -33.79 -37.74
N VAL A 209 -0.43 -33.76 -36.43
CA VAL A 209 0.64 -33.63 -35.41
C VAL A 209 1.53 -34.85 -35.44
N LEU A 210 0.98 -36.08 -35.49
CA LEU A 210 1.73 -37.32 -35.55
C LEU A 210 2.57 -37.41 -36.83
N GLN A 211 2.00 -37.08 -37.97
CA GLN A 211 2.72 -37.06 -39.27
C GLN A 211 3.89 -36.05 -39.25
N ALA A 212 3.65 -34.85 -38.73
CA ALA A 212 4.66 -33.79 -38.67
C ALA A 212 5.81 -34.06 -37.71
N ARG A 213 5.53 -34.75 -36.58
CA ARG A 213 6.51 -34.96 -35.49
C ARG A 213 7.20 -36.29 -35.50
N ILE A 214 6.58 -37.34 -36.05
CA ILE A 214 7.11 -38.72 -36.09
C ILE A 214 7.48 -39.13 -37.51
N GLY A 215 6.81 -38.54 -38.51
CA GLY A 215 7.07 -38.88 -39.91
C GLY A 215 6.52 -40.26 -40.32
N ALA A 216 5.71 -40.92 -39.47
CA ALA A 216 5.12 -42.22 -39.76
C ALA A 216 3.63 -42.06 -40.11
N GLU A 217 3.17 -42.87 -41.09
CA GLU A 217 1.73 -42.97 -41.41
C GLU A 217 1.13 -44.14 -40.63
N PHE A 218 0.07 -43.83 -39.87
CA PHE A 218 -0.65 -44.81 -39.10
C PHE A 218 -1.97 -45.17 -39.79
N PRO A 219 -2.33 -46.48 -39.88
CA PRO A 219 -3.67 -46.89 -40.34
C PRO A 219 -4.77 -46.19 -39.54
N ARG A 220 -5.91 -45.89 -40.18
CA ARG A 220 -7.04 -45.16 -39.57
C ARG A 220 -7.53 -45.84 -38.27
N THR A 221 -7.55 -47.17 -38.21
CA THR A 221 -7.91 -47.95 -37.03
C THR A 221 -6.97 -47.69 -35.84
N VAL A 222 -5.66 -47.60 -36.14
CA VAL A 222 -4.63 -47.27 -35.14
C VAL A 222 -4.78 -45.82 -34.66
N LEU A 223 -5.03 -44.89 -35.57
CA LEU A 223 -5.26 -43.47 -35.24
C LEU A 223 -6.48 -43.27 -34.35
N ILE A 224 -7.59 -43.95 -34.62
CA ILE A 224 -8.79 -43.91 -33.77
C ILE A 224 -8.46 -44.40 -32.35
N ARG A 225 -7.80 -45.52 -32.23
CA ARG A 225 -7.39 -46.11 -30.93
C ARG A 225 -6.40 -45.20 -30.18
N LEU A 226 -5.44 -44.61 -30.89
CA LEU A 226 -4.52 -43.63 -30.33
C LEU A 226 -5.29 -42.43 -29.78
N HIS A 227 -6.24 -41.87 -30.53
CA HIS A 227 -7.07 -40.75 -30.12
C HIS A 227 -7.93 -41.13 -28.89
N GLU A 228 -8.60 -42.26 -28.88
CA GLU A 228 -9.43 -42.73 -27.77
C GLU A 228 -8.59 -42.94 -26.50
N THR A 229 -7.42 -43.59 -26.62
CA THR A 229 -6.56 -43.89 -25.48
C THR A 229 -5.91 -42.65 -24.92
N SER A 230 -5.49 -41.73 -25.78
CA SER A 230 -4.90 -40.44 -25.36
C SER A 230 -5.94 -39.39 -24.91
N GLY A 231 -7.24 -39.65 -25.15
CA GLY A 231 -8.30 -38.64 -24.99
C GLY A 231 -8.08 -37.41 -25.86
N GLY A 232 -7.38 -37.52 -27.00
CA GLY A 232 -6.99 -36.41 -27.84
C GLY A 232 -5.84 -35.55 -27.27
N ASN A 233 -5.18 -35.97 -26.19
CA ASN A 233 -4.02 -35.29 -25.63
C ASN A 233 -2.79 -35.52 -26.53
N PRO A 234 -2.25 -34.47 -27.19
CA PRO A 234 -1.19 -34.65 -28.19
C PRO A 234 0.12 -35.19 -27.60
N PHE A 235 0.47 -34.87 -26.38
CA PHE A 235 1.69 -35.37 -25.76
C PHE A 235 1.57 -36.90 -25.49
N PHE A 236 0.47 -37.35 -24.93
CA PHE A 236 0.24 -38.77 -24.68
C PHE A 236 0.16 -39.55 -25.99
N ALA A 237 -0.52 -39.03 -27.01
CA ALA A 237 -0.58 -39.65 -28.33
C ALA A 237 0.79 -39.80 -29.03
N LEU A 238 1.64 -38.75 -28.93
CA LEU A 238 3.00 -38.78 -29.46
C LEU A 238 3.86 -39.85 -28.76
N GLU A 239 3.75 -39.97 -27.44
CA GLU A 239 4.52 -40.98 -26.70
C GLU A 239 4.07 -42.38 -27.06
N ILE A 240 2.76 -42.64 -27.18
CA ILE A 240 2.25 -43.93 -27.66
C ILE A 240 2.74 -44.22 -29.08
N ALA A 241 2.64 -43.27 -29.98
CA ALA A 241 3.01 -43.43 -31.37
C ALA A 241 4.52 -43.69 -31.55
N ARG A 242 5.38 -43.07 -30.72
CA ARG A 242 6.82 -43.36 -30.67
C ARG A 242 7.08 -44.81 -30.22
N ASP A 243 6.42 -45.26 -29.16
CA ASP A 243 6.54 -46.65 -28.67
C ASP A 243 6.12 -47.67 -29.75
N LEU A 244 5.07 -47.35 -30.52
CA LEU A 244 4.63 -48.18 -31.62
C LEU A 244 5.60 -48.22 -32.82
N VAL A 245 6.24 -47.12 -33.13
CA VAL A 245 7.25 -47.06 -34.24
C VAL A 245 8.53 -47.80 -33.83
N GLU A 246 8.96 -47.66 -32.57
CA GLU A 246 10.15 -48.37 -32.05
C GLU A 246 10.00 -49.90 -32.01
N HIS A 247 8.77 -50.39 -31.77
CA HIS A 247 8.52 -51.85 -31.53
C HIS A 247 7.81 -52.55 -32.67
N GLY A 248 7.42 -51.80 -33.73
CA GLY A 248 6.66 -52.30 -34.85
C GLY A 248 5.18 -52.56 -34.50
N VAL A 249 4.32 -52.44 -35.53
CA VAL A 249 2.90 -52.77 -35.43
C VAL A 249 2.76 -54.23 -35.90
N GLU A 250 2.95 -55.21 -35.02
CA GLU A 250 2.68 -56.61 -35.35
C GLU A 250 1.22 -56.95 -35.11
N GLY A 251 0.39 -56.99 -36.15
CA GLY A 251 -1.00 -57.44 -36.14
C GLY A 251 -2.01 -56.44 -35.56
N ASP A 252 -3.32 -56.88 -35.54
CA ASP A 252 -4.47 -56.08 -35.08
C ASP A 252 -4.51 -55.84 -33.53
N ALA A 253 -3.62 -56.42 -32.76
CA ALA A 253 -3.56 -56.35 -31.30
C ALA A 253 -2.34 -55.51 -30.83
N VAL A 254 -2.40 -54.20 -30.98
CA VAL A 254 -1.39 -53.28 -30.42
C VAL A 254 -1.63 -53.16 -28.93
N PRO A 255 -0.68 -53.56 -28.04
CA PRO A 255 -0.81 -53.34 -26.60
C PRO A 255 -0.58 -51.86 -26.24
N ILE A 256 -1.64 -51.07 -26.30
CA ILE A 256 -1.58 -49.66 -25.95
C ILE A 256 -1.57 -49.53 -24.41
N PRO A 257 -0.60 -48.84 -23.83
CA PRO A 257 -0.54 -48.60 -22.38
C PRO A 257 -1.80 -47.93 -21.85
N ARG A 258 -2.27 -48.35 -20.68
CA ARG A 258 -3.48 -47.77 -20.08
C ARG A 258 -3.26 -46.37 -19.50
N SER A 259 -2.01 -45.99 -19.23
CA SER A 259 -1.67 -44.69 -18.70
C SER A 259 -0.36 -44.14 -19.26
N LEU A 260 -0.24 -42.81 -19.34
CA LEU A 260 0.99 -42.12 -19.72
C LEU A 260 2.15 -42.49 -18.78
N ARG A 261 1.87 -42.65 -17.48
CA ARG A 261 2.86 -43.02 -16.45
C ARG A 261 3.49 -44.37 -16.79
N GLU A 262 2.71 -45.40 -17.03
CA GLU A 262 3.22 -46.75 -17.38
C GLU A 262 4.08 -46.75 -18.65
N LEU A 263 3.69 -45.94 -19.64
CA LEU A 263 4.44 -45.81 -20.88
C LEU A 263 5.81 -45.19 -20.63
N VAL A 264 5.83 -44.06 -19.92
CA VAL A 264 7.07 -43.33 -19.61
C VAL A 264 7.99 -44.15 -18.72
N GLU A 265 7.46 -44.79 -17.67
CA GLU A 265 8.24 -45.69 -16.79
C GLU A 265 8.88 -46.85 -17.56
N ARG A 266 8.13 -47.51 -18.43
CA ARG A 266 8.67 -48.58 -19.30
C ARG A 266 9.77 -48.10 -20.24
N ARG A 267 9.57 -46.92 -20.83
CA ARG A 267 10.55 -46.33 -21.76
C ARG A 267 11.85 -45.96 -21.04
N LEU A 268 11.75 -45.35 -19.86
CA LEU A 268 12.92 -44.98 -19.05
C LEU A 268 13.64 -46.22 -18.49
N ALA A 269 12.91 -47.25 -18.06
CA ALA A 269 13.50 -48.47 -17.53
C ALA A 269 14.37 -49.25 -18.54
N ARG A 270 14.16 -49.04 -19.87
CA ARG A 270 14.97 -49.62 -20.91
C ARG A 270 16.31 -48.94 -21.16
N LEU A 271 16.50 -47.75 -20.63
CA LEU A 271 17.75 -46.99 -20.81
C LEU A 271 18.87 -47.56 -19.95
N PRO A 272 20.13 -47.40 -20.36
CA PRO A 272 21.25 -47.73 -19.49
C PRO A 272 21.17 -47.01 -18.15
N ARG A 273 21.63 -47.63 -17.06
CA ARG A 273 21.56 -47.07 -15.71
C ARG A 273 22.19 -45.69 -15.62
N HIS A 274 23.34 -45.46 -16.28
CA HIS A 274 24.02 -44.17 -16.30
C HIS A 274 23.18 -43.07 -17.00
N THR A 275 22.43 -43.42 -18.07
CA THR A 275 21.49 -42.50 -18.75
C THR A 275 20.30 -42.21 -17.85
N GLN A 276 19.76 -43.21 -17.11
CA GLN A 276 18.69 -43.00 -16.13
C GLN A 276 19.12 -42.05 -14.99
N ASP A 277 20.34 -42.23 -14.46
CA ASP A 277 20.90 -41.34 -13.42
C ASP A 277 21.13 -39.90 -13.94
N LEU A 278 21.60 -39.77 -15.20
CA LEU A 278 21.69 -38.44 -15.85
C LEU A 278 20.31 -37.78 -15.93
N LEU A 279 19.29 -38.49 -16.41
CA LEU A 279 17.91 -37.95 -16.50
C LEU A 279 17.35 -37.62 -15.13
N LEU A 280 17.66 -38.41 -14.10
CA LEU A 280 17.26 -38.10 -12.74
C LEU A 280 17.95 -36.83 -12.22
N THR A 281 19.20 -36.64 -12.58
CA THR A 281 19.95 -35.43 -12.25
C THR A 281 19.34 -34.20 -12.94
N ILE A 282 18.98 -34.32 -14.22
CA ILE A 282 18.28 -33.25 -14.95
C ILE A 282 16.92 -32.95 -14.31
N ALA A 283 16.17 -33.98 -13.89
CA ALA A 283 14.87 -33.79 -13.22
C ALA A 283 14.99 -33.05 -11.87
N ALA A 284 16.08 -33.23 -11.15
CA ALA A 284 16.32 -32.60 -9.85
C ALA A 284 16.84 -31.16 -9.95
N LEU A 285 17.45 -30.77 -11.08
CA LEU A 285 18.05 -29.45 -11.31
C LEU A 285 17.28 -28.59 -12.33
N SER A 286 16.25 -29.13 -12.98
CA SER A 286 15.39 -28.52 -14.00
C SER A 286 16.11 -28.13 -15.30
N GLN A 287 17.07 -27.23 -15.28
CA GLN A 287 17.80 -26.76 -16.45
C GLN A 287 19.32 -26.72 -16.21
N PRO A 288 19.93 -27.84 -15.82
CA PRO A 288 21.37 -27.87 -15.54
C PRO A 288 22.22 -27.58 -16.78
N THR A 289 23.35 -26.97 -16.55
CA THR A 289 24.41 -26.87 -17.56
C THR A 289 25.16 -28.19 -17.72
N LEU A 290 25.77 -28.40 -18.87
CA LEU A 290 26.63 -29.57 -19.09
C LEU A 290 27.73 -29.68 -18.03
N LEU A 291 28.26 -28.53 -17.56
CA LEU A 291 29.27 -28.49 -16.50
C LEU A 291 28.71 -29.04 -15.16
N GLN A 292 27.51 -28.63 -14.78
CA GLN A 292 26.84 -29.12 -13.56
C GLN A 292 26.53 -30.61 -13.67
N LEU A 293 26.05 -31.08 -14.84
CA LEU A 293 25.80 -32.51 -15.08
C LEU A 293 27.07 -33.32 -14.94
N ARG A 294 28.22 -32.88 -15.51
CA ARG A 294 29.53 -33.54 -15.35
C ARG A 294 29.99 -33.57 -13.89
N ALA A 295 29.80 -32.45 -13.16
CA ALA A 295 30.21 -32.38 -11.76
C ALA A 295 29.36 -33.32 -10.87
N ALA A 296 28.07 -33.47 -11.20
CA ALA A 296 27.13 -34.31 -10.46
C ALA A 296 27.14 -35.81 -10.87
N ALA A 297 27.71 -36.17 -12.02
CA ALA A 297 27.71 -37.51 -12.53
C ALA A 297 28.66 -38.44 -11.76
N GLU A 298 28.29 -39.71 -11.59
CA GLU A 298 29.20 -40.75 -11.07
C GLU A 298 30.36 -41.03 -12.04
N ASN A 299 30.08 -40.96 -13.34
CA ASN A 299 31.06 -41.08 -14.40
C ASN A 299 30.97 -39.87 -15.35
N PRO A 300 31.78 -38.82 -15.16
CA PRO A 300 31.77 -37.62 -16.01
C PRO A 300 32.03 -37.89 -17.50
N ALA A 301 32.75 -38.97 -17.84
CA ALA A 301 33.12 -39.28 -19.21
C ALA A 301 31.94 -39.76 -20.09
N THR A 302 30.84 -40.21 -19.49
CA THR A 302 29.67 -40.71 -20.25
C THR A 302 28.62 -39.63 -20.50
N VAL A 303 28.75 -38.47 -19.87
CA VAL A 303 27.68 -37.45 -19.83
C VAL A 303 27.28 -36.98 -21.22
N GLU A 304 28.23 -36.65 -22.10
CA GLU A 304 27.94 -36.20 -23.47
C GLU A 304 27.22 -37.28 -24.30
N ALA A 305 27.70 -38.51 -24.22
CA ALA A 305 27.10 -39.63 -24.94
C ALA A 305 25.66 -39.91 -24.44
N ASP A 306 25.44 -39.73 -23.13
CA ASP A 306 24.13 -39.91 -22.53
C ASP A 306 23.16 -38.76 -22.87
N VAL A 307 23.64 -37.52 -22.87
CA VAL A 307 22.88 -36.35 -23.34
C VAL A 307 22.49 -36.54 -24.83
N GLU A 308 23.44 -36.91 -25.70
CA GLU A 308 23.12 -37.17 -27.11
C GLU A 308 22.11 -38.31 -27.29
N ARG A 309 22.23 -39.38 -26.49
CA ARG A 309 21.30 -40.51 -26.50
C ARG A 309 19.90 -40.07 -26.07
N ALA A 310 19.79 -39.34 -24.96
CA ALA A 310 18.51 -38.88 -24.45
C ALA A 310 17.86 -37.87 -25.41
N ALA A 311 18.65 -36.97 -26.02
CA ALA A 311 18.20 -36.03 -27.04
C ALA A 311 17.70 -36.71 -28.31
N ARG A 312 18.41 -37.71 -28.84
CA ARG A 312 17.97 -38.53 -30.00
C ARG A 312 16.66 -39.24 -29.72
N LEU A 313 16.45 -39.68 -28.50
CA LEU A 313 15.20 -40.32 -28.07
C LEU A 313 14.08 -39.29 -27.80
N GLY A 314 14.36 -38.00 -27.93
CA GLY A 314 13.38 -36.91 -27.71
C GLY A 314 12.95 -36.80 -26.24
N LEU A 315 13.77 -37.26 -25.29
CA LEU A 315 13.51 -37.12 -23.84
C LEU A 315 13.96 -35.77 -23.30
N ILE A 316 15.02 -35.23 -23.86
CA ILE A 316 15.58 -33.93 -23.50
C ILE A 316 15.83 -33.05 -24.71
N GLU A 317 15.91 -31.73 -24.45
CA GLU A 317 16.33 -30.71 -25.39
C GLU A 317 17.61 -30.04 -24.89
N VAL A 318 18.56 -29.77 -25.80
CA VAL A 318 19.77 -29.03 -25.47
C VAL A 318 19.63 -27.64 -26.09
N GLN A 319 19.72 -26.60 -25.28
CA GLN A 319 19.67 -25.21 -25.71
C GLN A 319 20.94 -24.46 -25.25
N GLY A 320 21.86 -24.25 -26.20
CA GLY A 320 23.18 -23.73 -25.87
C GLY A 320 23.94 -24.65 -24.93
N ASN A 321 24.18 -24.22 -23.68
CA ASN A 321 24.88 -25.02 -22.67
C ASN A 321 23.93 -25.64 -21.64
N SER A 322 22.62 -25.38 -21.73
CA SER A 322 21.60 -25.87 -20.81
C SER A 322 20.87 -27.10 -21.38
N VAL A 323 20.50 -28.02 -20.49
CA VAL A 323 19.81 -29.27 -20.83
C VAL A 323 18.50 -29.32 -20.03
N ARG A 324 17.40 -29.61 -20.70
CA ARG A 324 16.09 -29.76 -20.04
C ARG A 324 15.30 -30.93 -20.62
N PHE A 325 14.32 -31.40 -19.89
CA PHE A 325 13.37 -32.36 -20.46
C PHE A 325 12.54 -31.72 -21.59
N SER A 326 12.26 -32.50 -22.62
CA SER A 326 11.37 -32.11 -23.73
C SER A 326 9.95 -31.81 -23.26
N HIS A 327 9.55 -32.42 -22.14
CA HIS A 327 8.28 -32.16 -21.48
C HIS A 327 8.39 -32.36 -19.95
N PRO A 328 7.86 -31.41 -19.11
CA PRO A 328 7.97 -31.46 -17.65
C PRO A 328 7.39 -32.76 -17.03
N LEU A 329 6.35 -33.39 -17.62
CA LEU A 329 5.81 -34.63 -17.14
C LEU A 329 6.82 -35.79 -17.15
N LEU A 330 7.75 -35.82 -18.10
CA LEU A 330 8.81 -36.81 -18.14
C LEU A 330 9.73 -36.71 -16.92
N ALA A 331 10.12 -35.49 -16.56
CA ALA A 331 10.90 -35.22 -15.37
C ALA A 331 10.17 -35.65 -14.08
N SER A 332 8.92 -35.21 -13.94
CA SER A 332 8.10 -35.49 -12.75
C SER A 332 7.85 -37.00 -12.58
N ILE A 333 7.48 -37.71 -13.66
CA ILE A 333 7.25 -39.17 -13.61
C ILE A 333 8.55 -39.92 -13.26
N HIS A 334 9.69 -39.56 -13.88
CA HIS A 334 10.97 -40.20 -13.59
C HIS A 334 11.43 -39.97 -12.15
N TYR A 335 11.33 -38.75 -11.66
CA TYR A 335 11.69 -38.42 -10.28
C TYR A 335 10.81 -39.15 -9.26
N GLN A 336 9.48 -39.21 -9.50
CA GLN A 336 8.54 -39.90 -8.61
C GLN A 336 8.68 -41.39 -8.63
N ALA A 337 9.00 -41.97 -9.78
CA ALA A 337 9.23 -43.44 -9.93
C ALA A 337 10.54 -43.89 -9.26
N THR A 338 11.49 -42.97 -9.04
CA THR A 338 12.76 -43.29 -8.40
C THR A 338 12.59 -43.55 -6.91
N SER A 339 13.26 -44.55 -6.36
CA SER A 339 13.14 -44.90 -4.95
C SER A 339 13.63 -43.78 -4.03
N PRO A 340 13.04 -43.62 -2.83
CA PRO A 340 13.50 -42.63 -1.86
C PRO A 340 14.99 -42.65 -1.54
N GLY A 341 15.57 -43.89 -1.49
CA GLY A 341 17.04 -44.07 -1.25
C GLY A 341 17.88 -43.51 -2.37
N GLN A 342 17.53 -43.75 -3.62
CA GLN A 342 18.23 -43.21 -4.78
C GLN A 342 18.12 -41.71 -4.87
N ARG A 343 16.92 -41.14 -4.58
CA ARG A 343 16.72 -39.67 -4.52
C ARG A 343 17.62 -39.05 -3.46
N ARG A 344 17.73 -39.62 -2.26
CA ARG A 344 18.62 -39.12 -1.20
C ARG A 344 20.10 -39.14 -1.64
N THR A 345 20.54 -40.26 -2.26
CA THR A 345 21.91 -40.38 -2.78
C THR A 345 22.18 -39.30 -3.82
N LEU A 346 21.25 -39.05 -4.73
CA LEU A 346 21.36 -37.99 -5.71
C LEU A 346 21.48 -36.61 -5.02
N HIS A 347 20.55 -36.26 -4.10
CA HIS A 347 20.59 -35.00 -3.42
C HIS A 347 21.85 -34.78 -2.58
N SER A 348 22.37 -35.81 -1.94
CA SER A 348 23.68 -35.80 -1.26
C SER A 348 24.83 -35.47 -2.23
N ARG A 349 24.78 -36.01 -3.45
CA ARG A 349 25.75 -35.72 -4.53
C ARG A 349 25.62 -34.27 -5.04
N LEU A 350 24.38 -33.83 -5.28
CA LEU A 350 24.11 -32.45 -5.71
C LEU A 350 24.54 -31.41 -4.70
N ALA A 351 24.29 -31.64 -3.42
CA ALA A 351 24.73 -30.75 -2.35
C ALA A 351 26.23 -30.44 -2.34
N ARG A 352 27.05 -31.38 -2.83
CA ARG A 352 28.50 -31.21 -2.91
C ARG A 352 28.96 -30.33 -4.07
N VAL A 353 28.15 -30.23 -5.12
CA VAL A 353 28.51 -29.52 -6.35
C VAL A 353 27.78 -28.19 -6.53
N MET A 354 26.71 -27.95 -5.77
CA MET A 354 26.00 -26.68 -5.79
C MET A 354 26.83 -25.58 -5.12
N VAL A 355 26.97 -24.47 -5.84
CA VAL A 355 27.67 -23.25 -5.39
C VAL A 355 26.72 -22.35 -4.59
N ASP A 356 25.48 -22.24 -5.04
CA ASP A 356 24.47 -21.44 -4.36
C ASP A 356 24.13 -22.05 -2.99
N ILE A 357 24.13 -21.20 -1.97
CA ILE A 357 23.92 -21.62 -0.57
C ILE A 357 22.49 -22.14 -0.35
N GLU A 358 21.51 -21.49 -0.98
CA GLU A 358 20.08 -21.87 -0.83
C GLU A 358 19.82 -23.23 -1.50
N GLU A 359 20.33 -23.45 -2.70
CA GLU A 359 20.23 -24.72 -3.42
C GLU A 359 20.94 -25.85 -2.65
N ARG A 360 22.15 -25.59 -2.21
CA ARG A 360 22.93 -26.54 -1.44
C ARG A 360 22.23 -27.01 -0.16
N ALA A 361 21.74 -26.05 0.63
CA ALA A 361 21.04 -26.37 1.88
C ALA A 361 19.77 -27.19 1.63
N ARG A 362 19.00 -26.86 0.57
CA ARG A 362 17.83 -27.65 0.16
C ARG A 362 18.19 -29.08 -0.23
N HIS A 363 19.26 -29.28 -1.00
CA HIS A 363 19.70 -30.62 -1.35
C HIS A 363 20.18 -31.40 -0.13
N LEU A 364 20.87 -30.76 0.83
CA LEU A 364 21.21 -31.39 2.11
C LEU A 364 19.97 -31.84 2.87
N ALA A 365 18.97 -30.96 2.98
CA ALA A 365 17.71 -31.29 3.65
C ALA A 365 16.95 -32.44 2.99
N LEU A 366 16.93 -32.52 1.66
CA LEU A 366 16.31 -33.62 0.88
C LEU A 366 17.12 -34.92 0.98
N ALA A 367 18.42 -34.86 1.24
CA ALA A 367 19.25 -36.04 1.49
C ALA A 367 19.08 -36.61 2.90
N THR A 368 18.63 -35.81 3.86
CA THR A 368 18.59 -36.12 5.29
C THR A 368 17.23 -36.66 5.72
N THR A 369 17.22 -37.75 6.52
CA THR A 369 15.99 -38.47 6.90
C THR A 369 15.51 -38.15 8.32
N GLY A 370 16.37 -37.73 9.19
CA GLY A 370 16.06 -37.46 10.62
C GLY A 370 16.66 -36.15 11.09
N PRO A 371 16.54 -35.82 12.36
CA PRO A 371 17.18 -34.65 12.95
C PRO A 371 18.69 -34.64 12.69
N ASP A 372 19.21 -33.48 12.28
CA ASP A 372 20.61 -33.25 11.94
C ASP A 372 20.95 -31.78 12.17
N ALA A 373 21.76 -31.50 13.19
CA ALA A 373 22.08 -30.14 13.60
C ALA A 373 22.86 -29.36 12.52
N GLU A 374 23.85 -30.02 11.87
CA GLU A 374 24.67 -29.35 10.84
C GLU A 374 23.83 -28.96 9.62
N VAL A 375 22.89 -29.82 9.24
CA VAL A 375 21.97 -29.50 8.13
C VAL A 375 20.99 -28.40 8.53
N ALA A 376 20.50 -28.40 9.78
CA ALA A 376 19.64 -27.34 10.29
C ALA A 376 20.37 -25.98 10.32
N GLU A 377 21.65 -25.95 10.72
CA GLU A 377 22.48 -24.73 10.66
C GLU A 377 22.75 -24.26 9.22
N SER A 378 22.97 -25.17 8.28
CA SER A 378 23.13 -24.84 6.86
C SER A 378 21.84 -24.21 6.29
N LEU A 379 20.66 -24.63 6.76
CA LEU A 379 19.39 -24.02 6.40
C LEU A 379 19.22 -22.63 7.04
N ASP A 380 19.73 -22.39 8.24
CA ASP A 380 19.76 -21.05 8.86
C ASP A 380 20.63 -20.08 8.05
N GLU A 381 21.80 -20.52 7.57
CA GLU A 381 22.65 -19.73 6.67
C GLU A 381 21.95 -19.41 5.36
N ALA A 382 21.29 -20.38 4.76
CA ALA A 382 20.49 -20.20 3.55
C ALA A 382 19.31 -19.23 3.79
N ALA A 383 18.65 -19.33 4.94
CA ALA A 383 17.59 -18.41 5.33
C ALA A 383 18.12 -16.98 5.54
N ALA A 384 19.32 -16.82 6.11
CA ALA A 384 19.97 -15.52 6.24
C ALA A 384 20.27 -14.91 4.85
N ARG A 385 20.72 -15.71 3.89
CA ARG A 385 20.95 -15.31 2.51
C ARG A 385 19.64 -14.89 1.80
N ALA A 386 18.59 -15.70 1.91
CA ALA A 386 17.28 -15.36 1.35
C ALA A 386 16.70 -14.09 2.00
N ARG A 387 16.96 -13.87 3.30
CA ARG A 387 16.54 -12.67 4.03
C ARG A 387 17.23 -11.42 3.51
N SER A 388 18.54 -11.49 3.24
CA SER A 388 19.28 -10.36 2.66
C SER A 388 18.77 -9.98 1.27
N ARG A 389 18.30 -10.96 0.49
CA ARG A 389 17.68 -10.76 -0.82
C ARG A 389 16.21 -10.30 -0.77
N GLY A 390 15.61 -10.15 0.42
CA GLY A 390 14.22 -9.73 0.59
C GLY A 390 13.20 -10.77 0.13
N ALA A 391 13.47 -12.07 0.35
CA ALA A 391 12.62 -13.20 -0.03
C ALA A 391 12.02 -13.91 1.21
N PRO A 392 11.08 -13.28 1.95
CA PRO A 392 10.58 -13.82 3.20
C PRO A 392 9.88 -15.18 3.05
N ASP A 393 9.25 -15.47 1.89
CA ASP A 393 8.66 -16.81 1.65
C ASP A 393 9.73 -17.91 1.65
N ALA A 394 10.88 -17.63 1.02
CA ALA A 394 11.98 -18.58 0.98
C ALA A 394 12.59 -18.75 2.39
N VAL A 395 12.72 -17.65 3.14
CA VAL A 395 13.17 -17.69 4.55
C VAL A 395 12.25 -18.59 5.37
N ALA A 396 10.93 -18.37 5.28
CA ALA A 396 9.96 -19.16 6.02
C ALA A 396 10.06 -20.65 5.69
N ALA A 397 10.12 -21.01 4.41
CA ALA A 397 10.24 -22.40 3.96
C ALA A 397 11.54 -23.07 4.45
N LEU A 398 12.67 -22.35 4.39
CA LEU A 398 13.97 -22.86 4.86
C LEU A 398 13.98 -23.06 6.38
N LEU A 399 13.43 -22.13 7.14
CA LEU A 399 13.35 -22.22 8.61
C LEU A 399 12.37 -23.29 9.09
N GLU A 400 11.23 -23.50 8.43
CA GLU A 400 10.34 -24.62 8.74
C GLU A 400 11.04 -25.96 8.55
N GLU A 401 11.84 -26.08 7.48
CA GLU A 401 12.64 -27.28 7.22
C GLU A 401 13.76 -27.43 8.26
N ALA A 402 14.40 -26.35 8.65
CA ALA A 402 15.38 -26.34 9.75
C ALA A 402 14.73 -26.77 11.09
N CYS A 403 13.50 -26.33 11.38
CA CYS A 403 12.74 -26.81 12.55
C CYS A 403 12.52 -28.33 12.53
N ARG A 404 12.22 -28.89 11.36
CA ARG A 404 12.01 -30.35 11.18
C ARG A 404 13.30 -31.13 11.49
N LEU A 405 14.45 -30.58 11.09
CA LEU A 405 15.76 -31.22 11.26
C LEU A 405 16.46 -30.88 12.59
N THR A 406 15.90 -29.98 13.38
CA THR A 406 16.46 -29.66 14.70
C THR A 406 16.38 -30.87 15.62
N PRO A 407 17.48 -31.28 16.30
CA PRO A 407 17.47 -32.35 17.28
C PRO A 407 16.44 -32.10 18.39
N PRO A 408 15.78 -33.18 18.90
CA PRO A 408 14.72 -33.05 19.89
C PRO A 408 15.18 -32.46 21.24
N ASP A 409 16.44 -32.53 21.55
CA ASP A 409 17.07 -31.98 22.74
C ASP A 409 17.41 -30.49 22.64
N ASP A 410 17.49 -29.95 21.42
CA ASP A 410 17.69 -28.50 21.19
C ASP A 410 16.35 -27.76 20.97
N GLN A 411 15.54 -27.74 21.99
CA GLN A 411 14.25 -27.05 21.96
C GLN A 411 14.39 -25.54 21.80
N ALA A 412 15.46 -24.94 22.32
CA ALA A 412 15.67 -23.50 22.23
C ALA A 412 15.88 -23.05 20.78
N ALA A 413 16.75 -23.73 20.02
CA ALA A 413 16.94 -23.45 18.60
C ALA A 413 15.65 -23.70 17.79
N ARG A 414 14.91 -24.76 18.13
CA ARG A 414 13.66 -25.06 17.46
C ARG A 414 12.62 -23.94 17.60
N TRP A 415 12.43 -23.42 18.84
CA TRP A 415 11.47 -22.34 19.08
C TRP A 415 11.90 -21.04 18.42
N LYS A 416 13.19 -20.74 18.43
CA LYS A 416 13.76 -19.57 17.73
C LYS A 416 13.47 -19.67 16.24
N ARG A 417 13.82 -20.80 15.59
CA ARG A 417 13.56 -21.02 14.16
C ARG A 417 12.08 -20.91 13.81
N MET A 418 11.21 -21.44 14.66
CA MET A 418 9.76 -21.36 14.50
C MET A 418 9.24 -19.92 14.61
N GLY A 419 9.75 -19.13 15.54
CA GLY A 419 9.43 -17.70 15.68
C GLY A 419 9.90 -16.88 14.48
N ASP A 420 11.13 -17.13 14.01
CA ASP A 420 11.68 -16.49 12.82
C ASP A 420 10.93 -16.90 11.54
N ALA A 421 10.47 -18.16 11.44
CA ALA A 421 9.61 -18.64 10.34
C ALA A 421 8.25 -17.93 10.37
N ALA A 422 7.63 -17.82 11.55
CA ALA A 422 6.36 -17.13 11.72
C ALA A 422 6.45 -15.66 11.29
N MET A 423 7.49 -14.94 11.73
CA MET A 423 7.75 -13.57 11.31
C MET A 423 7.95 -13.48 9.78
N SER A 424 8.63 -14.46 9.19
CA SER A 424 8.88 -14.49 7.75
C SER A 424 7.61 -14.75 6.95
N HIS A 425 6.71 -15.62 7.42
CA HIS A 425 5.37 -15.80 6.83
C HIS A 425 4.55 -14.50 6.89
N TYR A 426 4.62 -13.78 8.03
CA TYR A 426 3.96 -12.49 8.13
C TYR A 426 4.47 -11.49 7.10
N LEU A 427 5.77 -11.32 7.00
CA LEU A 427 6.39 -10.43 6.00
C LEU A 427 6.08 -10.86 4.56
N ALA A 428 5.80 -12.14 4.35
CA ALA A 428 5.35 -12.70 3.09
C ALA A 428 3.85 -12.45 2.80
N GLY A 429 3.08 -12.01 3.81
CA GLY A 429 1.63 -11.82 3.71
C GLY A 429 0.81 -13.08 4.03
N ASP A 430 1.46 -14.20 4.39
CA ASP A 430 0.79 -15.42 4.87
C ASP A 430 0.52 -15.29 6.38
N THR A 431 -0.44 -14.44 6.72
CA THR A 431 -0.80 -14.12 8.11
C THR A 431 -1.39 -15.32 8.86
N ASP A 432 -2.10 -16.20 8.16
CA ASP A 432 -2.70 -17.38 8.77
C ASP A 432 -1.64 -18.39 9.22
N ARG A 433 -0.63 -18.64 8.39
CA ARG A 433 0.48 -19.51 8.74
C ARG A 433 1.33 -18.94 9.87
N ALA A 434 1.64 -17.64 9.79
CA ALA A 434 2.34 -16.91 10.84
C ALA A 434 1.66 -17.09 12.20
N ARG A 435 0.35 -16.81 12.24
CA ARG A 435 -0.49 -16.96 13.44
C ARG A 435 -0.45 -18.40 13.98
N ALA A 436 -0.63 -19.38 13.11
CA ALA A 436 -0.64 -20.79 13.52
C ALA A 436 0.69 -21.22 14.18
N LEU A 437 1.83 -20.73 13.69
CA LEU A 437 3.14 -21.01 14.28
C LEU A 437 3.31 -20.33 15.63
N TRP A 438 2.90 -19.07 15.81
CA TRP A 438 2.96 -18.42 17.14
C TRP A 438 2.01 -19.03 18.15
N GLU A 439 0.79 -19.43 17.76
CA GLU A 439 -0.12 -20.20 18.61
C GLU A 439 0.46 -21.56 19.01
N GLN A 440 1.24 -22.17 18.11
CA GLN A 440 1.95 -23.41 18.44
C GLN A 440 3.04 -23.17 19.49
N ILE A 441 3.82 -22.09 19.38
CA ILE A 441 4.82 -21.70 20.40
C ILE A 441 4.13 -21.43 21.73
N GLU A 442 3.09 -20.57 21.75
CA GLU A 442 2.35 -20.21 22.97
C GLU A 442 1.87 -21.45 23.73
N ARG A 443 1.33 -22.44 23.00
CA ARG A 443 0.80 -23.68 23.59
C ARG A 443 1.87 -24.67 24.04
N SER A 444 3.02 -24.65 23.38
CA SER A 444 4.06 -25.68 23.58
C SER A 444 5.15 -25.26 24.54
N VAL A 445 5.38 -23.96 24.71
CA VAL A 445 6.41 -23.42 25.59
C VAL A 445 5.79 -23.06 26.95
N PRO A 446 6.21 -23.70 28.04
CA PRO A 446 5.60 -23.45 29.36
C PRO A 446 5.77 -22.01 29.88
N SER A 447 6.94 -21.43 29.70
CA SER A 447 7.29 -20.05 30.07
C SER A 447 8.61 -19.66 29.38
N GLY A 448 8.94 -18.37 29.39
CA GLY A 448 10.19 -17.83 28.91
C GLY A 448 10.09 -16.94 27.67
N PRO A 449 11.23 -16.35 27.21
CA PRO A 449 11.24 -15.32 26.17
C PRO A 449 10.59 -15.73 24.85
N ALA A 450 10.70 -17.00 24.46
CA ALA A 450 10.05 -17.48 23.23
C ALA A 450 8.51 -17.42 23.30
N ARG A 451 7.91 -17.75 24.47
CA ARG A 451 6.48 -17.60 24.68
C ARG A 451 6.07 -16.13 24.78
N ALA A 452 6.87 -15.32 25.46
CA ALA A 452 6.65 -13.88 25.54
C ALA A 452 6.64 -13.23 24.16
N ALA A 453 7.61 -13.54 23.31
CA ALA A 453 7.66 -13.06 21.94
C ALA A 453 6.45 -13.50 21.11
N ALA A 454 6.04 -14.78 21.24
CA ALA A 454 4.86 -15.29 20.56
C ALA A 454 3.57 -14.59 21.00
N LEU A 455 3.38 -14.35 22.30
CA LEU A 455 2.25 -13.59 22.83
C LEU A 455 2.24 -12.15 22.34
N TRP A 456 3.40 -11.49 22.34
CA TRP A 456 3.54 -10.13 21.84
C TRP A 456 3.13 -10.04 20.35
N HIS A 457 3.69 -10.91 19.50
CA HIS A 457 3.32 -10.93 18.09
C HIS A 457 1.84 -11.28 17.88
N LEU A 458 1.29 -12.23 18.60
CA LEU A 458 -0.14 -12.57 18.50
C LEU A 458 -1.04 -11.39 18.84
N VAL A 459 -0.65 -10.53 19.79
CA VAL A 459 -1.40 -9.31 20.09
C VAL A 459 -1.25 -8.30 18.98
N GLU A 460 -0.07 -8.07 18.44
CA GLU A 460 0.14 -7.18 17.28
C GLU A 460 -0.71 -7.59 16.07
N PHE A 461 -0.88 -8.90 15.83
CA PHE A 461 -1.72 -9.43 14.74
C PHE A 461 -3.21 -9.40 14.98
N ARG A 462 -3.61 -9.56 16.24
CA ARG A 462 -5.01 -9.65 16.63
C ARG A 462 -5.56 -8.36 17.22
N HIS A 463 -4.77 -7.29 17.24
CA HIS A 463 -5.15 -6.05 17.94
C HIS A 463 -6.51 -5.51 17.49
N GLU A 464 -6.92 -5.78 16.24
CA GLU A 464 -8.23 -5.37 15.70
C GLU A 464 -9.40 -6.21 16.24
N ASN A 465 -9.13 -7.47 16.64
CA ASN A 465 -10.14 -8.44 17.07
C ASN A 465 -10.14 -8.66 18.60
N LEU A 466 -9.19 -8.07 19.32
CA LEU A 466 -9.07 -8.18 20.76
C LEU A 466 -9.53 -6.87 21.44
N SER A 467 -10.31 -6.99 22.50
CA SER A 467 -10.55 -5.83 23.37
C SER A 467 -9.25 -5.32 23.97
N LEU A 468 -9.20 -4.03 24.35
CA LEU A 468 -8.03 -3.46 25.01
C LEU A 468 -7.63 -4.27 26.25
N GLN A 469 -8.60 -4.71 27.06
CA GLN A 469 -8.35 -5.51 28.24
C GLN A 469 -7.67 -6.85 27.90
N GLN A 470 -8.15 -7.57 26.87
CA GLN A 470 -7.54 -8.81 26.41
C GLN A 470 -6.11 -8.61 25.92
N GLN A 471 -5.85 -7.49 25.21
CA GLN A 471 -4.48 -7.13 24.78
C GLN A 471 -3.57 -6.91 25.97
N ILE A 472 -3.99 -6.11 26.96
CA ILE A 472 -3.21 -5.81 28.17
C ILE A 472 -2.97 -7.09 29.00
N GLU A 473 -3.97 -7.94 29.17
CA GLU A 473 -3.82 -9.22 29.89
C GLU A 473 -2.80 -10.15 29.21
N ALA A 474 -2.84 -10.25 27.88
CA ALA A 474 -1.85 -11.02 27.12
C ALA A 474 -0.45 -10.43 27.24
N MET A 475 -0.32 -9.11 27.14
CA MET A 475 0.96 -8.41 27.30
C MET A 475 1.53 -8.52 28.72
N ASN A 476 0.69 -8.45 29.75
CA ASN A 476 1.15 -8.67 31.13
C ASN A 476 1.66 -10.10 31.35
N ARG A 477 1.05 -11.09 30.71
CA ARG A 477 1.60 -12.47 30.70
C ARG A 477 2.94 -12.52 29.97
N ALA A 478 3.05 -11.84 28.83
CA ALA A 478 4.31 -11.76 28.10
C ALA A 478 5.42 -11.09 28.93
N LEU A 479 5.14 -10.04 29.69
CA LEU A 479 6.11 -9.41 30.59
C LEU A 479 6.62 -10.37 31.67
N LEU A 480 5.76 -11.22 32.24
CA LEU A 480 6.19 -12.23 33.22
C LEU A 480 7.10 -13.29 32.59
N ASP A 481 6.93 -13.58 31.31
CA ASP A 481 7.72 -14.57 30.59
C ASP A 481 8.99 -13.99 29.94
N ALA A 482 9.08 -12.67 29.70
CA ALA A 482 10.23 -12.04 29.08
C ALA A 482 11.54 -12.22 29.88
N GLY A 483 11.44 -12.37 31.21
CA GLY A 483 12.60 -12.57 32.08
C GLY A 483 13.58 -11.40 32.01
N ASP A 484 14.86 -11.73 31.81
CA ASP A 484 15.94 -10.73 31.71
C ASP A 484 16.14 -10.18 30.28
N ASP A 485 15.26 -10.51 29.35
CA ASP A 485 15.29 -9.97 27.96
C ASP A 485 14.80 -8.52 27.94
N THR A 486 15.73 -7.59 28.08
CA THR A 486 15.45 -6.15 28.14
C THR A 486 14.89 -5.61 26.81
N ALA A 487 15.31 -6.18 25.65
CA ALA A 487 14.80 -5.79 24.34
C ALA A 487 13.32 -6.14 24.18
N LEU A 488 12.97 -7.38 24.51
CA LEU A 488 11.61 -7.87 24.46
C LEU A 488 10.72 -7.14 25.49
N THR A 489 11.23 -6.90 26.69
CA THR A 489 10.55 -6.13 27.74
C THR A 489 10.24 -4.71 27.26
N SER A 490 11.22 -4.01 26.67
CA SER A 490 11.02 -2.69 26.07
C SER A 490 9.94 -2.71 24.98
N ALA A 491 9.98 -3.69 24.05
CA ALA A 491 9.02 -3.83 22.98
C ALA A 491 7.59 -4.09 23.48
N ILE A 492 7.43 -4.94 24.50
CA ILE A 492 6.13 -5.21 25.13
C ILE A 492 5.57 -3.94 25.79
N HIS A 493 6.38 -3.24 26.59
CA HIS A 493 5.97 -1.97 27.22
C HIS A 493 5.62 -0.91 26.17
N HIS A 494 6.37 -0.80 25.08
CA HIS A 494 6.05 0.06 23.94
C HIS A 494 4.66 -0.25 23.35
N THR A 495 4.37 -1.53 23.09
CA THR A 495 3.08 -1.96 22.55
C THR A 495 1.93 -1.65 23.51
N ILE A 496 2.10 -1.89 24.82
CA ILE A 496 1.09 -1.52 25.82
C ILE A 496 0.85 0.00 25.82
N ALA A 497 1.92 0.79 25.82
CA ALA A 497 1.85 2.25 25.85
C ALA A 497 1.04 2.81 24.67
N LEU A 498 1.38 2.39 23.46
CA LEU A 498 0.65 2.85 22.26
C LEU A 498 -0.78 2.32 22.21
N SER A 499 -1.03 1.07 22.58
CA SER A 499 -2.39 0.50 22.67
C SER A 499 -3.27 1.31 23.61
N LEU A 500 -2.77 1.65 24.79
CA LEU A 500 -3.47 2.48 25.78
C LEU A 500 -3.71 3.89 25.23
N ALA A 501 -2.68 4.52 24.66
CA ALA A 501 -2.73 5.88 24.14
C ALA A 501 -3.78 6.02 23.00
N TRP A 502 -3.80 5.11 22.05
CA TRP A 502 -4.74 5.16 20.93
C TRP A 502 -6.18 4.73 21.29
N ARG A 503 -6.34 3.95 22.39
CA ARG A 503 -7.63 3.45 22.83
C ARG A 503 -8.24 4.20 24.03
N GLY A 504 -7.88 5.44 24.20
CA GLY A 504 -8.58 6.33 25.13
C GLY A 504 -7.99 6.38 26.55
N ASN A 505 -6.72 5.98 26.77
CA ASN A 505 -6.12 6.01 28.08
C ASN A 505 -4.64 6.48 28.08
N ALA A 506 -4.43 7.74 27.72
CA ALA A 506 -3.10 8.33 27.64
C ALA A 506 -2.38 8.37 29.00
N ARG A 507 -3.12 8.59 30.08
CA ARG A 507 -2.54 8.66 31.45
C ARG A 507 -1.90 7.34 31.88
N GLN A 508 -2.55 6.20 31.63
CA GLN A 508 -1.95 4.90 31.96
C GLN A 508 -0.82 4.53 31.01
N ALA A 509 -0.86 5.01 29.77
CA ALA A 509 0.20 4.78 28.80
C ALA A 509 1.56 5.33 29.23
N GLU A 510 1.58 6.42 30.02
CA GLU A 510 2.80 7.15 30.37
C GLU A 510 3.82 6.29 31.14
N ALA A 511 3.36 5.53 32.13
CA ALA A 511 4.24 4.64 32.89
C ALA A 511 4.90 3.58 31.98
N HIS A 512 4.12 2.97 31.07
CA HIS A 512 4.64 1.98 30.14
C HIS A 512 5.59 2.60 29.10
N ALA A 513 5.29 3.79 28.58
CA ALA A 513 6.20 4.49 27.68
C ALA A 513 7.54 4.83 28.35
N GLN A 514 7.50 5.21 29.63
CA GLN A 514 8.69 5.47 30.45
C GLN A 514 9.51 4.19 30.66
N PHE A 515 8.88 3.07 31.03
CA PHE A 515 9.57 1.78 31.18
C PHE A 515 10.17 1.31 29.85
N ALA A 516 9.44 1.45 28.73
CA ALA A 516 9.98 1.10 27.42
C ALA A 516 11.28 1.86 27.13
N LEU A 517 11.32 3.17 27.42
CA LEU A 517 12.50 4.00 27.22
C LEU A 517 13.65 3.61 28.15
N GLU A 518 13.39 3.37 29.44
CA GLU A 518 14.40 2.96 30.41
C GLU A 518 15.06 1.63 30.06
N PHE A 519 14.27 0.63 29.65
CA PHE A 519 14.79 -0.66 29.19
C PHE A 519 15.58 -0.55 27.89
N ALA A 520 15.10 0.28 26.94
CA ALA A 520 15.80 0.54 25.70
C ALA A 520 17.16 1.23 25.93
N GLU A 521 17.21 2.22 26.81
CA GLU A 521 18.44 2.93 27.17
C GLU A 521 19.42 2.02 27.91
N ALA A 522 18.92 1.14 28.77
CA ALA A 522 19.75 0.14 29.46
C ALA A 522 20.40 -0.86 28.50
N GLN A 523 19.70 -1.22 27.41
CA GLN A 523 20.23 -2.08 26.36
C GLN A 523 21.24 -1.35 25.46
N GLY A 524 21.00 -0.05 25.15
CA GLY A 524 21.87 0.81 24.39
C GLY A 524 21.81 0.59 22.86
N ASP A 525 20.85 -0.21 22.34
CA ASP A 525 20.65 -0.35 20.91
C ASP A 525 19.95 0.90 20.34
N PRO A 526 20.56 1.60 19.35
CA PRO A 526 20.02 2.84 18.81
C PRO A 526 18.61 2.69 18.21
N THR A 527 18.29 1.54 17.62
CA THR A 527 16.98 1.26 17.03
C THR A 527 15.89 1.22 18.10
N THR A 528 16.12 0.42 19.14
CA THR A 528 15.19 0.26 20.26
C THR A 528 15.02 1.58 21.01
N VAL A 529 16.09 2.34 21.23
CA VAL A 529 16.04 3.66 21.86
C VAL A 529 15.23 4.66 21.02
N ALA A 530 15.44 4.72 19.71
CA ALA A 530 14.70 5.61 18.82
C ALA A 530 13.19 5.32 18.84
N ILE A 531 12.81 4.04 18.79
CA ILE A 531 11.39 3.60 18.85
C ILE A 531 10.77 3.97 20.20
N ALA A 532 11.43 3.63 21.30
CA ALA A 532 10.92 3.90 22.64
C ALA A 532 10.83 5.41 22.94
N ALA A 533 11.83 6.20 22.52
CA ALA A 533 11.80 7.65 22.66
C ALA A 533 10.66 8.29 21.83
N THR A 534 10.41 7.77 20.64
CA THR A 534 9.28 8.20 19.81
C THR A 534 7.95 7.95 20.51
N ALA A 535 7.73 6.73 21.02
CA ALA A 535 6.51 6.40 21.76
C ALA A 535 6.36 7.25 23.03
N ALA A 536 7.45 7.46 23.80
CA ALA A 536 7.42 8.32 24.96
C ALA A 536 7.08 9.78 24.61
N ALA A 537 7.59 10.29 23.48
CA ALA A 537 7.23 11.63 23.00
C ALA A 537 5.74 11.72 22.64
N VAL A 538 5.20 10.73 21.91
CA VAL A 538 3.78 10.69 21.54
C VAL A 538 2.89 10.63 22.78
N VAL A 539 3.17 9.72 23.72
CA VAL A 539 2.35 9.56 24.91
C VAL A 539 2.40 10.81 25.80
N ARG A 540 3.57 11.39 26.00
CA ARG A 540 3.73 12.64 26.78
C ARG A 540 3.06 13.83 26.09
N PHE A 541 3.06 13.88 24.75
CA PHE A 541 2.28 14.87 24.02
C PHE A 541 0.79 14.69 24.34
N LEU A 542 0.24 13.51 24.17
CA LEU A 542 -1.18 13.25 24.41
C LEU A 542 -1.60 13.55 25.85
N SER A 543 -0.76 13.22 26.84
CA SER A 543 -1.01 13.47 28.25
C SER A 543 -0.65 14.89 28.74
N GLY A 544 -0.13 15.76 27.84
CA GLY A 544 0.24 17.12 28.19
C GLY A 544 1.42 17.25 29.17
N HIS A 545 2.36 16.30 29.17
CA HIS A 545 3.46 16.26 30.12
C HIS A 545 4.85 16.29 29.46
N GLY A 546 5.76 17.07 30.07
CA GLY A 546 7.20 16.99 29.85
C GLY A 546 7.77 17.49 28.53
N PRO A 547 9.07 17.32 28.30
CA PRO A 547 9.80 17.92 27.19
C PRO A 547 9.63 17.09 25.91
N VAL A 548 8.46 17.13 25.30
CA VAL A 548 8.13 16.38 24.08
C VAL A 548 9.13 16.68 22.94
N ARG A 549 9.48 17.95 22.76
CA ARG A 549 10.38 18.39 21.68
C ARG A 549 11.76 17.74 21.78
N ALA A 550 12.37 17.75 22.95
CA ALA A 550 13.70 17.19 23.16
C ALA A 550 13.73 15.67 22.90
N LEU A 551 12.67 14.94 23.30
CA LEU A 551 12.58 13.50 23.08
C LEU A 551 12.43 13.15 21.59
N ILE A 552 11.54 13.85 20.89
CA ILE A 552 11.30 13.51 19.48
C ILE A 552 12.46 13.96 18.59
N ASP A 553 13.13 15.06 18.88
CA ASP A 553 14.32 15.48 18.15
C ASP A 553 15.47 14.50 18.36
N ARG A 554 15.69 14.02 19.60
CA ARG A 554 16.66 12.94 19.89
C ARG A 554 16.37 11.68 19.10
N ALA A 555 15.10 11.29 19.00
CA ALA A 555 14.70 10.13 18.20
C ALA A 555 14.97 10.35 16.69
N VAL A 556 14.70 11.55 16.16
CA VAL A 556 14.99 11.90 14.77
C VAL A 556 16.48 11.89 14.45
N GLU A 557 17.35 12.29 15.40
CA GLU A 557 18.81 12.18 15.25
C GLU A 557 19.27 10.72 15.08
N MET A 558 18.52 9.76 15.64
CA MET A 558 18.76 8.32 15.51
C MET A 558 17.96 7.65 14.36
N GLU A 559 17.28 8.42 13.51
CA GLU A 559 16.43 7.88 12.41
C GLU A 559 17.20 6.95 11.46
N TRP A 560 18.50 7.14 11.32
CA TRP A 560 19.36 6.26 10.52
C TRP A 560 19.30 4.79 10.97
N ALA A 561 19.04 4.53 12.28
CA ALA A 561 18.92 3.19 12.84
C ALA A 561 17.54 2.55 12.57
N THR A 562 16.52 3.36 12.23
CA THR A 562 15.14 2.89 12.01
C THR A 562 14.75 2.76 10.54
N LYS A 563 15.70 2.92 9.62
CA LYS A 563 15.45 2.96 8.16
C LYS A 563 14.74 1.75 7.60
N ASP A 564 14.94 0.58 8.20
CA ASP A 564 14.40 -0.69 7.75
C ASP A 564 13.10 -1.08 8.48
N LEU A 565 12.58 -0.19 9.32
CA LEU A 565 11.35 -0.40 10.07
C LEU A 565 10.12 0.15 9.32
N PRO A 566 8.91 -0.32 9.67
CA PRO A 566 7.67 0.30 9.20
C PRO A 566 7.64 1.80 9.51
N LEU A 567 7.13 2.60 8.56
CA LEU A 567 7.11 4.06 8.69
C LEU A 567 6.28 4.57 9.88
N GLU A 568 5.36 3.76 10.38
CA GLU A 568 4.61 4.06 11.60
C GLU A 568 5.52 4.23 12.82
N ASN A 569 6.72 3.62 12.78
CA ASN A 569 7.76 3.76 13.80
C ASN A 569 8.79 4.85 13.46
N SER A 570 8.59 5.61 12.37
CA SER A 570 9.50 6.68 11.99
C SER A 570 9.41 7.85 12.98
N PRO A 571 10.51 8.22 13.64
CA PRO A 571 10.56 9.40 14.50
C PRO A 571 10.17 10.68 13.75
N ARG A 572 10.58 10.80 12.48
CA ARG A 572 10.27 11.97 11.64
C ARG A 572 8.78 12.07 11.32
N LEU A 573 8.10 10.95 11.03
CA LEU A 573 6.65 10.94 10.85
C LEU A 573 5.95 11.48 12.10
N MET A 574 6.32 10.95 13.26
CA MET A 574 5.70 11.37 14.53
C MET A 574 6.01 12.82 14.86
N ARG A 575 7.24 13.31 14.63
CA ARG A 575 7.55 14.73 14.79
C ARG A 575 6.70 15.61 13.88
N GLY A 576 6.58 15.22 12.61
CA GLY A 576 5.73 15.93 11.64
C GLY A 576 4.27 16.01 12.10
N ILE A 577 3.71 14.90 12.62
CA ILE A 577 2.35 14.85 13.17
C ILE A 577 2.21 15.75 14.41
N LEU A 578 3.12 15.64 15.39
CA LEU A 578 3.07 16.45 16.61
C LEU A 578 3.15 17.95 16.32
N LEU A 579 4.08 18.35 15.45
CA LEU A 579 4.23 19.76 15.07
C LEU A 579 3.04 20.28 14.25
N ALA A 580 2.42 19.45 13.42
CA ALA A 580 1.19 19.80 12.73
C ALA A 580 0.01 20.03 13.70
N HIS A 581 -0.05 19.27 14.80
CA HIS A 581 -1.06 19.49 15.85
C HIS A 581 -0.80 20.78 16.64
N ILE A 582 0.45 21.06 17.00
CA ILE A 582 0.83 22.28 17.76
C ILE A 582 0.63 23.54 16.89
N GLY A 583 0.93 23.48 15.58
CA GLY A 583 0.66 24.53 14.61
C GLY A 583 1.69 25.66 14.56
N GLU A 584 2.67 25.73 15.46
CA GLU A 584 3.65 26.81 15.57
C GLU A 584 4.82 26.68 14.58
N GLU A 585 5.18 25.46 14.19
CA GLU A 585 6.28 25.15 13.28
C GLU A 585 5.78 24.48 11.98
N ALA A 586 4.79 25.07 11.34
CA ALA A 586 4.11 24.50 10.16
C ALA A 586 5.06 24.09 9.01
N ASN A 587 6.12 24.85 8.77
CA ASN A 587 7.08 24.56 7.72
C ASN A 587 7.95 23.33 8.03
N VAL A 588 8.32 23.12 9.31
CA VAL A 588 9.07 21.94 9.76
C VAL A 588 8.18 20.70 9.64
N ALA A 589 6.93 20.79 10.09
CA ALA A 589 5.96 19.70 9.95
C ALA A 589 5.78 19.30 8.49
N ARG A 590 5.57 20.26 7.58
CA ARG A 590 5.44 20.01 6.15
C ARG A 590 6.68 19.35 5.55
N ALA A 591 7.86 19.82 5.91
CA ALA A 591 9.12 19.25 5.42
C ALA A 591 9.30 17.80 5.87
N ASP A 592 9.05 17.49 7.14
CA ASP A 592 9.13 16.14 7.68
C ASP A 592 8.15 15.18 6.99
N LEU A 593 6.87 15.58 6.89
CA LEU A 593 5.83 14.76 6.25
C LEU A 593 6.12 14.55 4.76
N THR A 594 6.65 15.56 4.06
CA THR A 594 7.03 15.45 2.64
C THR A 594 8.18 14.46 2.47
N GLU A 595 9.18 14.52 3.33
CA GLU A 595 10.32 13.59 3.29
C GLU A 595 9.88 12.15 3.58
N VAL A 596 9.02 11.94 4.58
CA VAL A 596 8.49 10.61 4.89
C VAL A 596 7.64 10.06 3.73
N ARG A 597 6.82 10.91 3.08
CA ARG A 597 6.07 10.52 1.87
C ARG A 597 7.01 10.10 0.75
N ARG A 598 8.08 10.84 0.51
CA ARG A 598 9.09 10.51 -0.48
C ARG A 598 9.71 9.13 -0.17
N GLN A 599 10.11 8.90 1.08
CA GLN A 599 10.65 7.61 1.53
C GLN A 599 9.64 6.47 1.33
N ALA A 600 8.35 6.69 1.69
CA ALA A 600 7.29 5.72 1.47
C ALA A 600 7.16 5.32 -0.01
N GLN A 601 7.17 6.30 -0.90
CA GLN A 601 7.06 6.06 -2.34
C GLN A 601 8.29 5.37 -2.92
N GLU A 602 9.49 5.76 -2.50
CA GLU A 602 10.75 5.15 -2.95
C GLU A 602 10.91 3.72 -2.45
N SER A 603 10.43 3.44 -1.24
CA SER A 603 10.50 2.12 -0.62
C SER A 603 9.29 1.24 -0.92
N GLY A 604 8.27 1.73 -1.65
CA GLY A 604 7.07 0.96 -1.95
C GLY A 604 6.23 0.62 -0.71
N LEU A 605 6.32 1.42 0.36
CA LEU A 605 5.63 1.21 1.62
C LEU A 605 4.16 1.67 1.56
N ASP A 606 3.38 1.12 0.62
CA ASP A 606 1.98 1.49 0.40
C ASP A 606 1.10 1.29 1.65
N VAL A 607 1.47 0.35 2.52
CA VAL A 607 0.75 0.05 3.78
C VAL A 607 0.78 1.24 4.74
N SER A 608 1.90 1.95 4.84
CA SER A 608 2.07 3.10 5.74
C SER A 608 1.61 4.43 5.12
N LEU A 609 1.43 4.46 3.80
CA LEU A 609 1.09 5.67 3.05
C LEU A 609 -0.22 6.35 3.51
N PRO A 610 -1.30 5.62 3.88
CA PRO A 610 -2.53 6.26 4.37
C PRO A 610 -2.33 7.12 5.61
N VAL A 611 -1.50 6.70 6.56
CA VAL A 611 -1.22 7.48 7.80
C VAL A 611 -0.45 8.77 7.47
N VAL A 612 0.54 8.68 6.59
CA VAL A 612 1.31 9.84 6.13
C VAL A 612 0.41 10.84 5.39
N LEU A 613 -0.45 10.35 4.50
CA LEU A 613 -1.36 11.18 3.70
C LEU A 613 -2.45 11.83 4.55
N LEU A 614 -2.96 11.13 5.60
CA LEU A 614 -3.85 11.75 6.58
C LEU A 614 -3.13 12.92 7.29
N ALA A 615 -1.93 12.69 7.81
CA ALA A 615 -1.17 13.74 8.50
C ALA A 615 -0.91 14.95 7.60
N MET A 616 -0.59 14.71 6.31
CA MET A 616 -0.43 15.78 5.32
C MET A 616 -1.75 16.51 5.03
N ALA A 617 -2.86 15.78 4.89
CA ALA A 617 -4.18 16.37 4.66
C ALA A 617 -4.62 17.24 5.84
N ASP A 618 -4.43 16.78 7.07
CA ASP A 618 -4.71 17.53 8.29
C ASP A 618 -3.87 18.80 8.38
N HIS A 619 -2.57 18.67 8.12
CA HIS A 619 -1.66 19.81 8.12
C HIS A 619 -2.10 20.89 7.12
N GLU A 620 -2.30 20.53 5.85
CA GLU A 620 -2.70 21.48 4.81
C GLU A 620 -4.11 22.05 5.06
N CYS A 621 -5.01 21.29 5.67
CA CYS A 621 -6.31 21.78 6.08
C CYS A 621 -6.21 22.90 7.14
N ARG A 622 -5.25 22.82 8.06
CA ARG A 622 -5.02 23.84 9.11
C ARG A 622 -4.36 25.07 8.53
N VAL A 623 -3.29 24.92 7.75
CA VAL A 623 -2.54 26.04 7.18
C VAL A 623 -3.26 26.75 6.04
N GLY A 624 -4.39 26.18 5.55
CA GLY A 624 -5.28 26.82 4.59
C GLY A 624 -5.09 26.44 3.12
N ASP A 625 -4.22 25.50 2.79
CA ASP A 625 -4.13 24.93 1.43
C ASP A 625 -5.13 23.77 1.26
N TRP A 626 -6.41 24.15 1.17
CA TRP A 626 -7.51 23.18 1.10
C TRP A 626 -7.59 22.40 -0.20
N GLU A 627 -6.97 22.88 -1.26
CA GLU A 627 -6.87 22.16 -2.51
C GLU A 627 -5.87 21.00 -2.39
N GLN A 628 -4.73 21.28 -1.80
CA GLN A 628 -3.71 20.27 -1.53
C GLN A 628 -4.18 19.26 -0.48
N ALA A 629 -4.84 19.73 0.59
CA ALA A 629 -5.45 18.86 1.60
C ALA A 629 -6.43 17.86 0.98
N ARG A 630 -7.27 18.30 0.04
CA ARG A 630 -8.22 17.44 -0.66
C ARG A 630 -7.53 16.41 -1.56
N ARG A 631 -6.44 16.79 -2.21
CA ARG A 631 -5.64 15.83 -3.00
C ARG A 631 -5.09 14.73 -2.10
N TYR A 632 -4.48 15.08 -0.97
CA TYR A 632 -3.95 14.10 -0.03
C TYR A 632 -5.03 13.21 0.59
N ALA A 633 -6.19 13.77 0.93
CA ALA A 633 -7.30 12.97 1.45
C ALA A 633 -7.82 11.93 0.43
N LYS A 634 -7.91 12.29 -0.85
CA LYS A 634 -8.27 11.36 -1.92
C LYS A 634 -7.20 10.28 -2.13
N GLU A 635 -5.93 10.70 -2.20
CA GLU A 635 -4.81 9.76 -2.30
C GLU A 635 -4.77 8.81 -1.10
N CYS A 636 -5.16 9.27 0.11
CA CYS A 636 -5.25 8.44 1.31
C CYS A 636 -6.29 7.33 1.16
N ILE A 637 -7.51 7.65 0.69
CA ILE A 637 -8.57 6.67 0.42
C ILE A 637 -8.07 5.65 -0.61
N GLU A 638 -7.55 6.13 -1.74
CA GLU A 638 -7.03 5.25 -2.79
C GLU A 638 -5.84 4.37 -2.31
N ALA A 639 -5.02 4.87 -1.40
CA ALA A 639 -3.91 4.10 -0.84
C ALA A 639 -4.42 3.02 0.14
N ALA A 640 -5.42 3.32 0.97
CA ALA A 640 -6.05 2.35 1.86
C ALA A 640 -6.74 1.21 1.08
N ASP A 641 -7.47 1.55 0.02
CA ASP A 641 -8.12 0.59 -0.87
C ASP A 641 -7.09 -0.33 -1.56
N ARG A 642 -6.01 0.24 -2.09
CA ARG A 642 -4.93 -0.54 -2.74
C ARG A 642 -4.22 -1.50 -1.78
N ALA A 643 -4.12 -1.11 -0.52
CA ALA A 643 -3.48 -1.91 0.53
C ALA A 643 -4.43 -2.94 1.17
N GLU A 644 -5.70 -2.99 0.74
CA GLU A 644 -6.77 -3.83 1.31
C GLU A 644 -6.93 -3.64 2.84
N GLN A 645 -6.68 -2.40 3.31
CA GLN A 645 -6.68 -2.07 4.73
C GLN A 645 -8.00 -1.43 5.15
N VAL A 646 -9.01 -2.23 5.36
CA VAL A 646 -10.37 -1.80 5.74
C VAL A 646 -10.34 -0.88 6.98
N PHE A 647 -9.49 -1.15 7.94
CA PHE A 647 -9.36 -0.37 9.18
C PHE A 647 -8.71 1.01 8.99
N ARG A 648 -8.05 1.27 7.84
CA ARG A 648 -7.45 2.58 7.50
C ARG A 648 -8.32 3.42 6.56
N ALA A 649 -9.38 2.87 6.00
CA ALA A 649 -10.33 3.62 5.19
C ALA A 649 -10.94 4.84 5.93
N PRO A 650 -11.26 4.77 7.26
CA PRO A 650 -11.74 5.93 8.02
C PRO A 650 -10.82 7.16 7.96
N LEU A 651 -9.52 6.97 7.80
CA LEU A 651 -8.54 8.07 7.85
C LEU A 651 -8.75 9.09 6.73
N GLY A 652 -8.89 8.62 5.49
CA GLY A 652 -9.13 9.49 4.34
C GLY A 652 -10.52 10.13 4.37
N LEU A 653 -11.54 9.38 4.80
CA LEU A 653 -12.91 9.87 4.96
C LEU A 653 -12.99 10.97 6.03
N LEU A 654 -12.28 10.84 7.14
CA LEU A 654 -12.20 11.85 8.20
C LEU A 654 -11.65 13.17 7.65
N ALA A 655 -10.53 13.14 6.92
CA ALA A 655 -9.95 14.34 6.32
C ALA A 655 -10.90 14.99 5.30
N MET A 656 -11.59 14.20 4.48
CA MET A 656 -12.59 14.70 3.53
C MET A 656 -13.78 15.35 4.25
N ALA A 657 -14.28 14.72 5.31
CA ALA A 657 -15.39 15.22 6.10
C ALA A 657 -15.08 16.59 6.71
N LEU A 658 -13.90 16.77 7.30
CA LEU A 658 -13.46 18.04 7.86
C LEU A 658 -13.37 19.14 6.80
N LEU A 659 -12.76 18.86 5.65
CA LEU A 659 -12.66 19.82 4.54
C LEU A 659 -14.02 20.21 3.98
N ASP A 660 -14.90 19.24 3.79
CA ASP A 660 -16.24 19.50 3.27
C ASP A 660 -17.09 20.32 4.26
N ALA A 661 -16.94 20.05 5.56
CA ALA A 661 -17.61 20.83 6.61
C ALA A 661 -17.14 22.29 6.62
N ARG A 662 -15.83 22.53 6.58
CA ARG A 662 -15.26 23.90 6.53
C ARG A 662 -15.63 24.65 5.26
N GLN A 663 -15.76 23.97 4.13
CA GLN A 663 -16.22 24.55 2.86
C GLN A 663 -17.73 24.74 2.76
N GLY A 664 -18.50 24.24 3.75
CA GLY A 664 -19.96 24.36 3.82
C GLY A 664 -20.73 23.32 3.02
N ARG A 665 -20.07 22.22 2.57
CA ARG A 665 -20.72 21.06 1.94
C ARG A 665 -21.17 20.05 3.01
N LEU A 666 -22.09 20.49 3.87
CA LEU A 666 -22.42 19.78 5.12
C LEU A 666 -23.02 18.39 4.94
N ASP A 667 -23.75 18.14 3.85
CA ASP A 667 -24.35 16.82 3.59
C ASP A 667 -23.27 15.81 3.14
N ALA A 668 -22.34 16.23 2.30
CA ALA A 668 -21.18 15.40 1.93
C ALA A 668 -20.27 15.13 3.13
N ALA A 669 -20.04 16.15 3.96
CA ALA A 669 -19.28 16.02 5.20
C ALA A 669 -19.92 15.01 6.17
N GLN A 670 -21.24 15.09 6.36
CA GLN A 670 -21.99 14.17 7.20
C GLN A 670 -21.91 12.72 6.70
N ALA A 671 -22.08 12.52 5.39
CA ALA A 671 -22.00 11.19 4.78
C ALA A 671 -20.60 10.57 5.01
N ALA A 672 -19.54 11.31 4.70
CA ALA A 672 -18.16 10.84 4.89
C ALA A 672 -17.83 10.59 6.37
N ALA A 673 -18.27 11.48 7.29
CA ALA A 673 -18.05 11.29 8.73
C ALA A 673 -18.81 10.08 9.29
N THR A 674 -20.04 9.83 8.82
CA THR A 674 -20.84 8.67 9.25
C THR A 674 -20.24 7.37 8.74
N GLU A 675 -19.78 7.33 7.50
CA GLU A 675 -19.08 6.18 6.92
C GLU A 675 -17.78 5.89 7.69
N ALA A 676 -16.98 6.95 7.98
CA ALA A 676 -15.78 6.83 8.80
C ALA A 676 -16.08 6.29 10.21
N LEU A 677 -17.16 6.75 10.84
CA LEU A 677 -17.57 6.28 12.18
C LEU A 677 -17.93 4.80 12.15
N THR A 678 -18.75 4.37 11.18
CA THR A 678 -19.15 2.96 11.05
C THR A 678 -17.93 2.04 10.86
N ALA A 679 -16.95 2.48 10.09
CA ALA A 679 -15.72 1.71 9.91
C ALA A 679 -14.82 1.70 11.16
N ALA A 680 -14.85 2.76 12.00
CA ALA A 680 -14.07 2.85 13.23
C ALA A 680 -14.70 2.10 14.42
N GLU A 681 -16.02 1.93 14.47
CA GLU A 681 -16.74 1.32 15.60
C GLU A 681 -16.29 -0.12 15.93
N SER A 682 -15.75 -0.85 14.98
CA SER A 682 -15.21 -2.20 15.22
C SER A 682 -14.03 -2.23 16.17
N ALA A 683 -13.30 -1.10 16.30
CA ALA A 683 -12.09 -0.99 17.11
C ALA A 683 -12.35 -0.55 18.56
N GLY A 684 -13.58 -0.05 18.87
CA GLY A 684 -13.97 0.52 20.17
C GLY A 684 -13.52 1.99 20.35
N PRO A 685 -14.09 2.71 21.32
CA PRO A 685 -13.85 4.13 21.50
C PRO A 685 -12.38 4.46 21.73
N GLY A 686 -11.87 5.43 20.95
CA GLY A 686 -10.48 5.84 21.00
C GLY A 686 -10.21 7.14 20.23
N TYR A 687 -8.93 7.38 19.95
CA TYR A 687 -8.43 8.59 19.32
C TYR A 687 -9.11 8.92 17.97
N ILE A 688 -9.26 7.94 17.09
CA ILE A 688 -9.85 8.17 15.74
C ILE A 688 -11.34 8.52 15.84
N GLU A 689 -12.09 7.78 16.66
CA GLU A 689 -13.51 8.06 16.85
C GLU A 689 -13.76 9.44 17.45
N ALA A 690 -12.94 9.83 18.44
CA ALA A 690 -13.03 11.17 19.03
C ALA A 690 -12.81 12.28 17.98
N ARG A 691 -11.88 12.09 17.06
CA ARG A 691 -11.70 13.02 15.93
C ARG A 691 -12.91 13.06 15.00
N ILE A 692 -13.54 11.91 14.75
CA ILE A 692 -14.79 11.86 13.96
C ILE A 692 -15.92 12.56 14.69
N TRP A 693 -16.07 12.35 16.01
CA TRP A 693 -17.07 13.06 16.82
C TRP A 693 -16.86 14.56 16.82
N ALA A 694 -15.59 15.03 16.88
CA ALA A 694 -15.28 16.45 16.77
C ALA A 694 -15.75 17.03 15.42
N VAL A 695 -15.51 16.33 14.31
CA VAL A 695 -16.01 16.75 12.98
C VAL A 695 -17.53 16.75 12.90
N LEU A 696 -18.21 15.71 13.43
CA LEU A 696 -19.67 15.66 13.50
C LEU A 696 -20.23 16.81 14.33
N GLY A 697 -19.61 17.15 15.46
CA GLY A 697 -19.96 18.31 16.26
C GLY A 697 -19.83 19.63 15.52
N PHE A 698 -18.74 19.82 14.79
CA PHE A 698 -18.53 21.00 13.96
C PHE A 698 -19.55 21.11 12.80
N ILE A 699 -19.95 19.97 12.19
CA ILE A 699 -21.01 19.95 11.17
C ILE A 699 -22.33 20.43 11.75
N GLU A 700 -22.72 19.93 12.93
CA GLU A 700 -23.95 20.33 13.59
C GLU A 700 -23.93 21.80 14.03
N LEU A 701 -22.81 22.29 14.54
CA LEU A 701 -22.61 23.72 14.85
C LEU A 701 -22.75 24.58 13.58
N SER A 702 -22.18 24.13 12.47
CA SER A 702 -22.29 24.78 11.17
C SER A 702 -23.71 24.78 10.61
N ARG A 703 -24.57 23.83 11.04
CA ARG A 703 -26.00 23.78 10.74
C ARG A 703 -26.87 24.62 11.67
N GLU A 704 -26.24 25.32 12.62
CA GLU A 704 -26.95 26.06 13.66
C GLU A 704 -27.80 25.15 14.57
N ASN A 705 -27.32 23.93 14.79
CA ASN A 705 -27.90 22.93 15.71
C ASN A 705 -26.99 22.74 16.94
N PRO A 706 -27.00 23.66 17.92
CA PRO A 706 -26.13 23.59 19.08
C PRO A 706 -26.36 22.35 19.94
N LYS A 707 -27.60 21.85 20.00
CA LYS A 707 -27.93 20.63 20.73
C LYS A 707 -27.29 19.38 20.10
N GLY A 708 -27.32 19.28 18.77
CA GLY A 708 -26.65 18.22 18.04
C GLY A 708 -25.13 18.32 18.19
N ALA A 709 -24.57 19.51 18.08
CA ALA A 709 -23.16 19.79 18.29
C ALA A 709 -22.72 19.36 19.71
N HIS A 710 -23.42 19.82 20.75
CA HIS A 710 -23.12 19.45 22.13
C HIS A 710 -23.14 17.91 22.35
N ASN A 711 -24.13 17.21 21.79
CA ASN A 711 -24.23 15.74 21.91
C ASN A 711 -22.98 15.00 21.40
N TRP A 712 -22.33 15.49 20.35
CA TRP A 712 -21.11 14.90 19.82
C TRP A 712 -19.88 15.37 20.60
N LEU A 713 -19.75 16.68 20.82
CA LEU A 713 -18.55 17.29 21.40
C LEU A 713 -18.35 16.92 22.88
N ARG A 714 -19.42 16.74 23.66
CA ARG A 714 -19.33 16.26 25.04
C ARG A 714 -18.68 14.88 25.15
N ARG A 715 -18.81 14.00 24.13
CA ARG A 715 -18.15 12.70 24.13
C ARG A 715 -16.64 12.84 24.01
N VAL A 716 -16.18 13.81 23.21
CA VAL A 716 -14.75 14.13 23.08
C VAL A 716 -14.22 14.68 24.39
N VAL A 717 -14.89 15.68 24.97
CA VAL A 717 -14.52 16.28 26.26
C VAL A 717 -14.47 15.23 27.37
N GLN A 718 -15.45 14.31 27.41
CA GLN A 718 -15.47 13.21 28.37
C GLN A 718 -14.28 12.26 28.17
N LEU A 719 -13.92 11.93 26.92
CA LEU A 719 -12.77 11.10 26.62
C LEU A 719 -11.46 11.79 27.02
N GLU A 720 -11.33 13.09 26.80
CA GLU A 720 -10.18 13.88 27.28
C GLU A 720 -10.00 13.74 28.79
N GLU A 721 -11.07 13.95 29.53
CA GLU A 721 -11.06 13.90 31.01
C GLU A 721 -10.77 12.51 31.56
N THR A 722 -11.46 11.51 31.06
CA THR A 722 -11.35 10.13 31.56
C THR A 722 -10.08 9.44 31.07
N GLY A 723 -9.67 9.74 29.84
CA GLY A 723 -8.52 9.14 29.16
C GLY A 723 -7.20 9.86 29.46
N GLY A 724 -7.24 11.07 30.04
CA GLY A 724 -6.05 11.87 30.34
C GLY A 724 -5.37 12.43 29.10
N TYR A 725 -6.18 12.90 28.12
CA TYR A 725 -5.67 13.69 27.00
C TYR A 725 -5.63 15.15 27.41
N ASP A 726 -4.51 15.54 27.99
CA ASP A 726 -4.36 16.87 28.56
C ASP A 726 -3.70 17.88 27.60
N GLU A 727 -3.24 17.47 26.42
CA GLU A 727 -2.78 18.36 25.35
C GLU A 727 -3.96 18.93 24.57
N PRO A 728 -4.21 20.24 24.59
CA PRO A 728 -5.42 20.83 24.01
C PRO A 728 -5.42 20.83 22.47
N THR A 729 -4.28 20.55 21.85
CA THR A 729 -4.17 20.49 20.38
C THR A 729 -4.42 19.11 19.79
N VAL A 730 -4.85 18.13 20.59
CA VAL A 730 -5.10 16.75 20.12
C VAL A 730 -6.35 16.68 19.23
N PHE A 731 -7.48 17.22 19.72
CA PHE A 731 -8.77 17.12 19.00
C PHE A 731 -9.22 18.44 18.39
N HIS A 732 -8.74 19.58 18.86
CA HIS A 732 -9.07 20.94 18.39
C HIS A 732 -10.58 21.22 18.40
N CYS A 733 -11.32 20.74 19.38
CA CYS A 733 -12.79 20.81 19.41
C CYS A 733 -13.35 21.65 20.57
N GLU A 734 -12.56 22.01 21.57
CA GLU A 734 -13.04 22.69 22.77
C GLU A 734 -13.67 24.05 22.44
N GLY A 735 -13.12 24.78 21.46
CA GLY A 735 -13.72 26.04 20.99
C GLY A 735 -15.14 25.87 20.45
N ASP A 736 -15.37 24.78 19.69
CA ASP A 736 -16.70 24.45 19.15
C ASP A 736 -17.65 23.99 20.25
N ALA A 737 -17.14 23.24 21.24
CA ALA A 737 -17.92 22.80 22.40
C ALA A 737 -18.39 24.00 23.23
N ILE A 738 -17.50 24.97 23.49
CA ILE A 738 -17.83 26.20 24.23
C ILE A 738 -18.84 27.03 23.44
N GLU A 739 -18.67 27.19 22.13
CA GLU A 739 -19.64 27.93 21.29
C GLU A 739 -21.02 27.26 21.34
N ALA A 740 -21.10 25.93 21.26
CA ALA A 740 -22.35 25.19 21.36
C ALA A 740 -23.03 25.38 22.73
N LEU A 741 -22.26 25.32 23.83
CA LEU A 741 -22.76 25.55 25.19
C LEU A 741 -23.32 26.98 25.36
N LEU A 742 -22.61 27.99 24.84
CA LEU A 742 -23.06 29.37 24.88
C LEU A 742 -24.37 29.59 24.09
N GLU A 743 -24.55 28.94 22.95
CA GLU A 743 -25.77 28.99 22.16
C GLU A 743 -26.93 28.27 22.87
N LEU A 744 -26.65 27.24 23.69
CA LEU A 744 -27.63 26.58 24.56
C LEU A 744 -27.97 27.36 25.83
N GLY A 745 -27.17 28.36 26.19
CA GLY A 745 -27.31 29.12 27.42
C GLY A 745 -26.68 28.48 28.66
N GLU A 746 -25.88 27.41 28.45
CA GLU A 746 -25.15 26.69 29.51
C GLU A 746 -23.83 27.43 29.88
N VAL A 747 -24.01 28.61 30.46
CA VAL A 747 -22.92 29.57 30.70
C VAL A 747 -21.90 29.03 31.72
N ASP A 748 -22.33 28.31 32.75
CA ASP A 748 -21.46 27.80 33.80
C ASP A 748 -20.51 26.72 33.24
N GLU A 749 -21.04 25.78 32.43
CA GLU A 749 -20.25 24.73 31.81
C GLU A 749 -19.29 25.32 30.74
N ALA A 750 -19.77 26.29 29.96
CA ALA A 750 -18.92 27.03 29.02
C ALA A 750 -17.77 27.78 29.73
N THR A 751 -18.03 28.33 30.93
CA THR A 751 -17.00 28.99 31.74
C THR A 751 -15.95 28.00 32.21
N ALA A 752 -16.37 26.86 32.78
CA ALA A 752 -15.44 25.85 33.28
C ALA A 752 -14.55 25.29 32.15
N LEU A 753 -15.14 25.04 30.97
CA LEU A 753 -14.38 24.55 29.85
C LEU A 753 -13.41 25.61 29.26
N THR A 754 -13.82 26.90 29.26
CA THR A 754 -12.94 28.00 28.85
C THR A 754 -11.78 28.18 29.80
N ASP A 755 -12.02 28.12 31.15
CA ASP A 755 -10.97 28.23 32.17
C ASP A 755 -9.94 27.09 32.01
N ARG A 756 -10.42 25.87 31.77
CA ARG A 756 -9.58 24.70 31.53
C ARG A 756 -8.70 24.86 30.29
N LEU A 757 -9.30 25.30 29.17
CA LEU A 757 -8.56 25.51 27.91
C LEU A 757 -7.47 26.57 28.06
N GLU A 758 -7.82 27.72 28.68
CA GLU A 758 -6.84 28.79 28.95
C GLU A 758 -5.74 28.36 29.91
N GLN A 759 -6.07 27.57 30.92
CA GLN A 759 -5.09 27.05 31.90
C GLN A 759 -4.09 26.13 31.20
N ARG A 760 -4.57 25.12 30.44
CA ARG A 760 -3.71 24.19 29.69
C ARG A 760 -2.87 24.93 28.65
N GLY A 761 -3.50 25.91 27.94
CA GLY A 761 -2.78 26.77 27.00
C GLY A 761 -1.60 27.50 27.64
N ARG A 762 -1.75 27.99 28.88
CA ARG A 762 -0.66 28.66 29.65
C ARG A 762 0.39 27.67 30.17
N GLU A 763 -0.04 26.53 30.72
CA GLU A 763 0.87 25.51 31.27
C GLU A 763 1.78 24.90 30.21
N LEU A 764 1.25 24.69 28.98
CA LEU A 764 1.96 24.05 27.89
C LEU A 764 2.51 25.05 26.85
N ASP A 765 2.23 26.34 27.02
CA ASP A 765 2.53 27.43 26.06
C ASP A 765 2.02 27.08 24.64
N ARG A 766 0.71 26.76 24.52
CA ARG A 766 0.08 26.43 23.24
C ARG A 766 -0.67 27.64 22.68
N ALA A 767 -0.10 28.24 21.65
CA ALA A 767 -0.68 29.43 21.01
C ALA A 767 -2.10 29.19 20.48
N TRP A 768 -2.41 27.99 19.97
CA TRP A 768 -3.77 27.63 19.55
C TRP A 768 -4.77 27.70 20.72
N ALA A 769 -4.45 27.06 21.82
CA ALA A 769 -5.31 27.02 23.00
C ALA A 769 -5.48 28.39 23.63
N LEU A 770 -4.43 29.21 23.67
CA LEU A 770 -4.48 30.59 24.15
C LEU A 770 -5.35 31.45 23.23
N ALA A 771 -5.21 31.33 21.92
CA ALA A 771 -6.00 32.09 20.95
C ALA A 771 -7.48 31.71 20.99
N VAL A 772 -7.79 30.40 20.94
CA VAL A 772 -9.17 29.90 20.95
C VAL A 772 -9.83 30.13 22.32
N GLY A 773 -9.10 29.90 23.42
CA GLY A 773 -9.56 30.19 24.78
C GLY A 773 -9.90 31.67 24.96
N ALA A 774 -9.04 32.57 24.49
CA ALA A 774 -9.32 34.01 24.54
C ALA A 774 -10.51 34.41 23.65
N ARG A 775 -10.69 33.76 22.46
CA ARG A 775 -11.91 33.94 21.66
C ARG A 775 -13.16 33.52 22.42
N CYS A 776 -13.13 32.32 23.00
CA CYS A 776 -14.24 31.81 23.80
C CYS A 776 -14.54 32.68 25.02
N ARG A 777 -13.50 33.17 25.68
CA ARG A 777 -13.64 34.18 26.77
C ARG A 777 -14.34 35.44 26.29
N GLY A 778 -13.99 35.93 25.12
CA GLY A 778 -14.67 37.07 24.49
C GLY A 778 -16.15 36.81 24.23
N LEU A 779 -16.50 35.60 23.69
CA LEU A 779 -17.89 35.20 23.47
C LEU A 779 -18.65 35.09 24.81
N LEU A 780 -18.03 34.51 25.83
CA LEU A 780 -18.59 34.38 27.17
C LEU A 780 -18.89 35.73 27.82
N CYS A 781 -17.92 36.68 27.84
CA CYS A 781 -18.14 38.04 28.31
C CYS A 781 -19.26 38.73 27.56
N ALA A 782 -19.35 38.53 26.25
CA ALA A 782 -20.40 39.09 25.41
C ALA A 782 -21.81 38.51 25.74
N ALA A 783 -21.89 37.22 26.10
CA ALA A 783 -23.12 36.58 26.56
C ALA A 783 -23.57 37.16 27.92
N GLN A 784 -22.63 37.48 28.78
CA GLN A 784 -22.86 38.13 30.09
C GLN A 784 -23.11 39.63 29.96
N GLY A 785 -23.01 40.24 28.79
CA GLY A 785 -23.26 41.64 28.53
C GLY A 785 -22.03 42.58 28.68
N ASP A 786 -20.86 42.07 29.07
CA ASP A 786 -19.62 42.85 29.17
C ASP A 786 -18.89 42.90 27.82
N LEU A 787 -19.29 43.84 27.00
CA LEU A 787 -18.72 44.00 25.67
C LEU A 787 -17.31 44.61 25.68
N VAL A 788 -16.87 45.26 26.79
CA VAL A 788 -15.55 45.82 26.91
C VAL A 788 -14.51 44.71 27.12
N SER A 789 -14.76 43.89 28.13
CA SER A 789 -13.93 42.70 28.38
C SER A 789 -13.95 41.72 27.20
N ALA A 790 -15.09 41.59 26.51
CA ALA A 790 -15.21 40.77 25.31
C ALA A 790 -14.26 41.23 24.19
N GLU A 791 -14.20 42.52 23.88
CA GLU A 791 -13.31 43.09 22.88
C GLU A 791 -11.84 42.86 23.25
N GLY A 792 -11.47 43.18 24.53
CA GLY A 792 -10.09 42.95 24.98
C GLY A 792 -9.65 41.49 24.97
N ALA A 793 -10.56 40.55 25.22
CA ALA A 793 -10.26 39.11 25.08
C ALA A 793 -10.01 38.72 23.61
N LEU A 794 -10.82 39.21 22.68
CA LEU A 794 -10.65 38.93 21.25
C LEU A 794 -9.39 39.58 20.66
N GLU A 795 -8.98 40.72 21.17
CA GLU A 795 -7.70 41.35 20.78
C GLU A 795 -6.52 40.48 21.27
N ARG A 796 -6.55 39.92 22.47
CA ARG A 796 -5.56 38.95 22.94
C ARG A 796 -5.52 37.70 22.07
N ALA A 797 -6.71 37.18 21.68
CA ALA A 797 -6.77 36.04 20.74
C ALA A 797 -6.02 36.35 19.43
N LEU A 798 -6.16 37.55 18.87
CA LEU A 798 -5.45 37.95 17.66
C LEU A 798 -3.93 38.02 17.85
N VAL A 799 -3.44 38.36 19.06
CA VAL A 799 -1.99 38.33 19.35
C VAL A 799 -1.45 36.92 19.30
N GLU A 800 -2.11 35.97 19.99
CA GLU A 800 -1.66 34.57 20.01
C GLU A 800 -1.76 33.93 18.63
N GLN A 801 -2.76 34.30 17.81
CA GLN A 801 -2.89 33.79 16.44
C GLN A 801 -1.75 34.18 15.50
N GLN A 802 -0.90 35.16 15.83
CA GLN A 802 0.29 35.48 15.06
C GLN A 802 1.38 34.42 15.17
N ARG A 803 1.33 33.56 16.22
CA ARG A 803 2.29 32.46 16.46
C ARG A 803 1.99 31.23 15.63
N ILE A 804 0.76 31.09 15.10
CA ILE A 804 0.28 29.92 14.35
C ILE A 804 -0.19 30.28 12.95
N THR A 805 -0.17 29.33 12.05
CA THR A 805 -0.64 29.48 10.68
C THR A 805 -1.99 28.77 10.51
N GLU A 806 -3.06 29.36 11.09
CA GLU A 806 -4.42 28.81 11.02
C GLU A 806 -5.42 29.88 10.55
N PRO A 807 -5.49 30.17 9.24
CA PRO A 807 -6.30 31.29 8.73
C PRO A 807 -7.80 31.11 8.98
N PHE A 808 -8.32 29.87 9.05
CA PHE A 808 -9.72 29.65 9.34
C PHE A 808 -10.10 30.10 10.77
N GLU A 809 -9.28 29.78 11.77
CA GLU A 809 -9.48 30.21 13.15
C GLU A 809 -9.31 31.74 13.30
N LEU A 810 -8.35 32.33 12.57
CA LEU A 810 -8.21 33.78 12.50
C LEU A 810 -9.48 34.45 11.94
N GLY A 811 -10.06 33.88 10.89
CA GLY A 811 -11.35 34.36 10.33
C GLY A 811 -12.48 34.28 11.35
N ARG A 812 -12.58 33.20 12.15
CA ARG A 812 -13.57 33.07 13.22
C ARG A 812 -13.40 34.12 14.31
N THR A 813 -12.17 34.39 14.75
CA THR A 813 -11.87 35.42 15.76
C THR A 813 -12.21 36.84 15.24
N LEU A 814 -11.86 37.14 14.00
CA LEU A 814 -12.19 38.44 13.39
C LEU A 814 -13.70 38.61 13.21
N LEU A 815 -14.43 37.56 12.89
CA LEU A 815 -15.91 37.56 12.80
C LEU A 815 -16.53 37.87 14.18
N ALA A 816 -16.06 37.18 15.21
CA ALA A 816 -16.47 37.44 16.60
C ALA A 816 -16.16 38.88 17.03
N LEU A 817 -14.93 39.34 16.78
CA LEU A 817 -14.51 40.72 17.10
C LEU A 817 -15.38 41.76 16.39
N GLY A 818 -15.62 41.60 15.10
CA GLY A 818 -16.48 42.49 14.32
C GLY A 818 -17.90 42.56 14.86
N ASN A 819 -18.46 41.43 15.33
CA ASN A 819 -19.77 41.38 15.97
C ASN A 819 -19.80 42.13 17.30
N ILE A 820 -18.77 42.00 18.13
CA ILE A 820 -18.66 42.76 19.40
C ILE A 820 -18.49 44.25 19.13
N GLN A 821 -17.62 44.66 18.22
CA GLN A 821 -17.42 46.07 17.81
C GLN A 821 -18.72 46.70 17.28
N ARG A 822 -19.53 45.91 16.49
CA ARG A 822 -20.85 46.35 16.03
C ARG A 822 -21.82 46.62 17.21
N ARG A 823 -21.87 45.71 18.17
CA ARG A 823 -22.70 45.87 19.39
C ARG A 823 -22.24 47.06 20.23
N ARG A 824 -20.94 47.33 20.26
CA ARG A 824 -20.38 48.54 20.91
C ARG A 824 -20.52 49.84 20.06
N ARG A 825 -21.17 49.76 18.90
CA ARG A 825 -21.39 50.85 17.95
C ARG A 825 -20.11 51.42 17.32
N GLN A 826 -19.05 50.67 17.32
CA GLN A 826 -17.76 50.98 16.68
C GLN A 826 -17.79 50.60 15.19
N LYS A 827 -18.61 51.29 14.41
CA LYS A 827 -18.98 50.87 13.05
C LYS A 827 -17.81 50.71 12.09
N GLN A 828 -16.80 51.55 12.15
CA GLN A 828 -15.64 51.44 11.27
C GLN A 828 -14.75 50.24 11.62
N ALA A 829 -14.44 50.06 12.90
CA ALA A 829 -13.67 48.92 13.39
C ALA A 829 -14.38 47.60 13.09
N ALA A 830 -15.69 47.52 13.37
CA ALA A 830 -16.51 46.38 13.04
C ALA A 830 -16.46 46.02 11.55
N ARG A 831 -16.58 46.99 10.67
CA ARG A 831 -16.48 46.78 9.23
C ARG A 831 -15.11 46.26 8.82
N ALA A 832 -14.04 46.83 9.35
CA ALA A 832 -12.68 46.43 9.04
C ALA A 832 -12.41 44.98 9.46
N SER A 833 -12.82 44.58 10.68
CA SER A 833 -12.69 43.22 11.19
C SER A 833 -13.51 42.22 10.36
N LEU A 834 -14.77 42.54 10.05
CA LEU A 834 -15.66 41.70 9.26
C LEU A 834 -15.19 41.54 7.80
N GLN A 835 -14.70 42.59 7.18
CA GLN A 835 -14.14 42.55 5.81
C GLN A 835 -12.89 41.66 5.76
N ARG A 836 -12.02 41.76 6.77
CA ARG A 836 -10.85 40.87 6.86
C ARG A 836 -11.30 39.41 7.05
N ALA A 837 -12.27 39.15 7.91
CA ALA A 837 -12.85 37.79 8.09
C ALA A 837 -13.42 37.27 6.78
N GLN A 838 -14.23 38.08 6.07
CA GLN A 838 -14.83 37.73 4.79
C GLN A 838 -13.74 37.37 3.76
N ALA A 839 -12.72 38.19 3.61
CA ALA A 839 -11.64 37.95 2.66
C ALA A 839 -10.90 36.65 2.93
N ILE A 840 -10.61 36.34 4.20
CA ILE A 840 -9.99 35.06 4.59
C ILE A 840 -10.88 33.87 4.21
N PHE A 841 -12.16 33.92 4.54
CA PHE A 841 -13.10 32.86 4.22
C PHE A 841 -13.31 32.66 2.70
N GLU A 842 -13.34 33.75 1.94
CA GLU A 842 -13.40 33.71 0.47
C GLU A 842 -12.14 33.07 -0.13
N GLN A 843 -10.97 33.45 0.36
CA GLN A 843 -9.70 32.87 -0.07
C GLN A 843 -9.62 31.37 0.22
N LEU A 844 -10.11 30.92 1.37
CA LEU A 844 -10.19 29.51 1.75
C LEU A 844 -11.30 28.73 1.01
N GLY A 845 -12.25 29.42 0.38
CA GLY A 845 -13.44 28.81 -0.19
C GLY A 845 -14.47 28.37 0.87
N ALA A 846 -14.43 28.94 2.08
CA ALA A 846 -15.37 28.71 3.19
C ALA A 846 -16.68 29.49 2.98
N ARG A 847 -17.47 29.11 1.98
CA ARG A 847 -18.60 29.90 1.45
C ARG A 847 -19.62 30.29 2.51
N ARG A 848 -19.96 29.39 3.42
CA ARG A 848 -20.96 29.62 4.47
C ARG A 848 -20.45 30.67 5.47
N TRP A 849 -19.20 30.62 5.87
CA TRP A 849 -18.58 31.56 6.77
C TRP A 849 -18.36 32.94 6.11
N ALA A 850 -18.01 32.96 4.82
CA ALA A 850 -17.95 34.20 4.05
C ALA A 850 -19.34 34.87 3.95
N ALA A 851 -20.40 34.10 3.72
CA ALA A 851 -21.77 34.63 3.70
C ALA A 851 -22.18 35.19 5.07
N ARG A 852 -21.87 34.49 6.17
CA ARG A 852 -22.12 34.97 7.54
C ARG A 852 -21.39 36.29 7.83
N ALA A 853 -20.13 36.42 7.42
CA ALA A 853 -19.38 37.65 7.55
C ALA A 853 -20.00 38.81 6.72
N ALA A 854 -20.46 38.53 5.50
CA ALA A 854 -21.13 39.48 4.62
C ALA A 854 -22.45 39.97 5.22
N GLU A 855 -23.25 39.11 5.81
CA GLU A 855 -24.50 39.46 6.50
C GLU A 855 -24.23 40.42 7.70
N GLU A 856 -23.19 40.10 8.49
CA GLU A 856 -22.81 40.96 9.62
C GLU A 856 -22.30 42.34 9.17
N ILE A 857 -21.61 42.44 8.03
CA ILE A 857 -21.23 43.70 7.40
C ILE A 857 -22.48 44.53 7.05
N GLN A 858 -23.51 43.87 6.49
CA GLN A 858 -24.77 44.53 6.18
C GLN A 858 -25.47 45.06 7.46
N ARG A 859 -25.50 44.23 8.51
CA ARG A 859 -26.08 44.57 9.82
C ARG A 859 -25.32 45.72 10.51
N ALA A 860 -24.02 45.89 10.24
CA ALA A 860 -23.24 46.99 10.80
C ALA A 860 -23.67 48.38 10.28
N GLY A 861 -24.51 48.41 9.25
CA GLY A 861 -25.23 49.62 8.86
C GLY A 861 -24.38 50.83 8.52
N VAL A 862 -23.16 50.66 8.04
CA VAL A 862 -22.32 51.76 7.58
C VAL A 862 -22.72 52.06 6.15
N ARG A 863 -23.33 53.22 5.95
CA ARG A 863 -23.44 53.80 4.60
C ARG A 863 -22.03 53.84 4.02
N ALA A 864 -21.90 53.48 2.75
CA ALA A 864 -20.66 53.65 2.02
C ALA A 864 -20.03 54.99 2.35
N GLY A 865 -18.75 55.05 2.67
CA GLY A 865 -18.03 56.31 2.95
C GLY A 865 -18.26 57.29 1.81
N PRO A 866 -18.02 58.57 2.02
CA PRO A 866 -18.26 59.58 1.03
C PRO A 866 -17.62 59.30 -0.35
N GLU A 867 -16.62 58.44 -0.39
CA GLU A 867 -15.90 58.01 -1.62
C GLU A 867 -16.36 56.70 -2.20
N GLN A 868 -17.16 55.86 -1.50
CA GLN A 868 -17.63 54.57 -2.02
C GLN A 868 -19.06 54.68 -2.59
N LEU A 869 -19.28 54.00 -3.73
CA LEU A 869 -20.58 53.91 -4.35
C LEU A 869 -21.51 53.04 -3.48
N THR A 870 -22.76 53.50 -3.30
CA THR A 870 -23.81 52.63 -2.71
C THR A 870 -24.21 51.55 -3.69
N ALA A 871 -24.84 50.46 -3.24
CA ALA A 871 -25.30 49.36 -4.09
C ALA A 871 -26.19 49.82 -5.26
N THR A 872 -26.98 50.89 -5.06
CA THR A 872 -27.76 51.49 -6.14
C THR A 872 -26.89 52.29 -7.11
N GLU A 873 -25.95 53.09 -6.60
CA GLU A 873 -25.01 53.83 -7.41
C GLU A 873 -24.09 52.89 -8.21
N GLU A 874 -23.65 51.77 -7.63
CA GLU A 874 -22.90 50.76 -8.34
C GLU A 874 -23.66 50.13 -9.51
N ARG A 875 -24.95 49.80 -9.28
CA ARG A 875 -25.81 49.27 -10.33
C ARG A 875 -26.03 50.29 -11.46
N VAL A 876 -26.24 51.57 -11.11
CA VAL A 876 -26.34 52.66 -12.08
C VAL A 876 -24.99 52.81 -12.83
N ALA A 877 -23.86 52.85 -12.15
CA ALA A 877 -22.53 52.95 -12.75
C ALA A 877 -22.23 51.78 -13.73
N ARG A 878 -22.56 50.59 -13.36
CA ARG A 878 -22.39 49.39 -14.19
C ARG A 878 -23.21 49.47 -15.49
N LEU A 879 -24.48 49.91 -15.41
CA LEU A 879 -25.32 50.11 -16.57
C LEU A 879 -24.84 51.26 -17.48
N VAL A 880 -24.24 52.27 -16.89
CA VAL A 880 -23.56 53.36 -17.66
C VAL A 880 -22.32 52.82 -18.36
N GLY A 881 -21.52 51.98 -17.70
CA GLY A 881 -20.37 51.28 -18.32
C GLY A 881 -20.77 50.40 -19.48
N ALA A 882 -22.00 49.79 -19.40
CA ALA A 882 -22.61 49.02 -20.47
C ALA A 882 -23.27 49.88 -21.58
N GLY A 883 -23.07 51.20 -21.58
CA GLY A 883 -23.56 52.11 -22.61
C GLY A 883 -25.07 52.41 -22.58
N ARG A 884 -25.83 52.05 -21.53
CA ARG A 884 -27.29 52.25 -21.43
C ARG A 884 -27.64 53.72 -21.19
N THR A 885 -28.70 54.23 -21.82
CA THR A 885 -29.23 55.56 -21.62
C THR A 885 -29.91 55.72 -20.26
N ASN A 886 -30.09 56.99 -19.75
CA ASN A 886 -30.78 57.22 -18.47
C ASN A 886 -32.21 56.65 -18.46
N ARG A 887 -32.90 56.58 -19.62
CA ARG A 887 -34.22 56.00 -19.76
C ARG A 887 -34.19 54.47 -19.62
N GLU A 888 -33.20 53.82 -20.23
CA GLU A 888 -33.03 52.38 -20.14
C GLU A 888 -32.59 51.98 -18.73
N ILE A 889 -31.72 52.77 -18.07
CA ILE A 889 -31.29 52.52 -16.68
C ILE A 889 -32.49 52.68 -15.74
N ALA A 890 -33.31 53.71 -15.94
CA ALA A 890 -34.52 53.91 -15.16
C ALA A 890 -35.51 52.73 -15.27
N ALA A 891 -35.71 52.20 -16.50
CA ALA A 891 -36.52 51.05 -16.75
C ALA A 891 -35.93 49.76 -16.12
N ALA A 892 -34.65 49.52 -16.30
CA ALA A 892 -33.95 48.35 -15.77
C ALA A 892 -33.91 48.26 -14.26
N LEU A 893 -33.89 49.42 -13.58
CA LEU A 893 -33.78 49.49 -12.11
C LEU A 893 -35.14 49.85 -11.42
N PHE A 894 -36.21 49.98 -12.22
CA PHE A 894 -37.55 50.38 -11.73
C PHE A 894 -37.55 51.70 -10.92
N ILE A 895 -36.77 52.70 -11.40
CA ILE A 895 -36.65 54.01 -10.78
C ILE A 895 -36.96 55.10 -11.81
N THR A 896 -37.16 56.34 -11.37
CA THR A 896 -37.45 57.47 -12.28
C THR A 896 -36.14 57.96 -12.95
N VAL A 897 -36.21 58.53 -14.14
CA VAL A 897 -35.07 59.12 -14.84
C VAL A 897 -34.39 60.19 -14.00
N LYS A 898 -35.14 60.95 -13.24
CA LYS A 898 -34.70 61.98 -12.28
C LYS A 898 -33.85 61.33 -11.15
N ALA A 899 -34.21 60.10 -10.72
CA ALA A 899 -33.46 59.35 -9.71
C ALA A 899 -32.14 58.87 -10.29
N VAL A 900 -32.10 58.48 -11.57
CA VAL A 900 -30.88 58.07 -12.27
C VAL A 900 -29.93 59.27 -12.37
N GLU A 901 -30.40 60.47 -12.72
CA GLU A 901 -29.59 61.69 -12.81
C GLU A 901 -29.03 62.09 -11.47
N ALA A 902 -29.81 62.04 -10.39
CA ALA A 902 -29.37 62.30 -9.04
C ALA A 902 -28.31 61.29 -8.55
N ASN A 903 -28.42 59.98 -8.95
CA ASN A 903 -27.38 58.97 -8.67
C ASN A 903 -26.10 59.26 -9.48
N LEU A 904 -26.21 59.65 -10.76
CA LEU A 904 -25.08 59.95 -11.60
C LEU A 904 -24.30 61.18 -11.05
N THR A 905 -24.99 62.19 -10.57
CA THR A 905 -24.33 63.38 -9.95
C THR A 905 -23.52 62.95 -8.72
N ARG A 906 -24.07 62.05 -7.87
CA ARG A 906 -23.36 61.51 -6.73
C ARG A 906 -22.21 60.61 -7.11
N ILE A 907 -22.37 59.74 -8.14
CA ILE A 907 -21.34 58.90 -8.67
C ILE A 907 -20.19 59.71 -9.21
N TYR A 908 -20.47 60.79 -9.95
CA TYR A 908 -19.45 61.69 -10.50
C TYR A 908 -18.63 62.34 -9.39
N ALA A 909 -19.32 62.82 -8.33
CA ALA A 909 -18.64 63.43 -7.17
C ALA A 909 -17.79 62.41 -6.40
N LYS A 910 -18.28 61.18 -6.22
CA LYS A 910 -17.57 60.12 -5.49
C LYS A 910 -16.38 59.52 -6.23
N LEU A 911 -16.47 59.38 -7.54
CA LEU A 911 -15.42 58.85 -8.39
C LEU A 911 -14.55 59.93 -9.02
N GLU A 912 -14.75 61.21 -8.68
CA GLU A 912 -14.01 62.35 -9.20
C GLU A 912 -13.96 62.40 -10.74
N VAL A 913 -15.10 62.02 -11.40
CA VAL A 913 -15.24 62.08 -12.86
C VAL A 913 -16.20 63.20 -13.25
N ARG A 914 -15.95 63.82 -14.40
CA ARG A 914 -16.71 65.05 -14.84
C ARG A 914 -17.77 64.73 -15.88
N SER A 915 -17.76 63.55 -16.45
CA SER A 915 -18.69 63.18 -17.51
C SER A 915 -19.07 61.70 -17.52
N ARG A 916 -20.16 61.42 -18.21
CA ARG A 916 -20.62 60.01 -18.46
C ARG A 916 -19.57 59.18 -19.19
N THR A 917 -18.88 59.83 -20.17
CA THR A 917 -17.83 59.18 -20.98
C THR A 917 -16.62 58.80 -20.09
N GLU A 918 -16.26 59.69 -19.20
CA GLU A 918 -15.13 59.48 -18.28
C GLU A 918 -15.46 58.37 -17.26
N LEU A 919 -16.71 58.32 -16.77
CA LEU A 919 -17.20 57.22 -15.93
C LEU A 919 -17.14 55.86 -16.68
N ALA A 920 -17.59 55.85 -17.91
CA ALA A 920 -17.57 54.63 -18.71
C ALA A 920 -16.16 54.13 -19.01
N LEU A 921 -15.22 55.04 -19.32
CA LEU A 921 -13.80 54.72 -19.52
C LEU A 921 -13.13 54.15 -18.25
N ARG A 922 -13.39 54.79 -17.09
CA ARG A 922 -12.82 54.35 -15.80
C ARG A 922 -13.31 52.97 -15.39
N LEU A 923 -14.56 52.62 -15.67
CA LEU A 923 -15.14 51.31 -15.40
C LEU A 923 -14.71 50.25 -16.42
N GLY A 924 -14.50 50.63 -17.68
CA GLY A 924 -13.99 49.75 -18.75
C GLY A 924 -12.52 49.38 -18.52
N ALA A 925 -11.70 50.28 -17.96
CA ALA A 925 -10.31 50.01 -17.63
C ALA A 925 -10.16 49.02 -16.46
N GLN A 926 -11.15 48.88 -15.58
CA GLN A 926 -11.17 47.89 -14.49
C GLN A 926 -11.61 46.46 -14.92
N GLN A 927 -12.10 46.29 -16.14
CA GLN A 927 -12.57 45.00 -16.65
C GLN A 927 -11.61 44.31 -17.65
N GLN A 928 -10.44 44.87 -17.92
CA GLN A 928 -9.44 44.11 -18.67
C GLN A 928 -8.65 43.18 -17.72
N PRO A 929 -8.68 41.88 -17.96
CA PRO A 929 -7.78 40.99 -17.23
C PRO A 929 -6.35 41.29 -17.64
N VAL A 930 -5.48 41.55 -16.65
CA VAL A 930 -4.03 41.56 -16.83
C VAL A 930 -3.61 40.26 -17.49
N LYS A 931 -3.26 40.32 -18.77
CA LYS A 931 -2.50 39.23 -19.41
C LYS A 931 -1.08 39.31 -18.85
N LEU A 932 -0.73 38.31 -18.05
CA LEU A 932 0.63 37.86 -17.82
C LEU A 932 0.61 36.36 -17.68
#